data_ed5f29c8128c89e8fa6705403a69c454
#
_entry.id   ed5f29c8128c89e8fa6705403a69c454
#
_cell.length_a   1.000
_cell.length_b   1.000
_cell.length_c   1.000
_cell.angle_alpha   90.00
_cell.angle_beta   90.00
_cell.angle_gamma   90.00
#
_symmetry.space_group_name_H-M   'P 1'
#
loop_
_entity.id
_entity.type
_entity.pdbx_description
1 polymer ?
#
loop_
_entity_poly.entity_id
_entity_poly.type
_entity_poly.pdbx_seq_one_letter_code
_entity_poly.pdbx_strand_id
1 'polypeptide(L)'
;MSKRGKGQTVRGRSVFNILSIFLVSTLFCLLHYESTHASTASLGMPGEVKVETDFSTGSRMEFSKSINITVNTNSPLGYKLLFSSDSEDSSLVSNDPKNDYSIPSVYGSDYVLSRDMHNQYGYNVKDTDDQIYQQIPSLSSPLKIKQVKDPLTAADTVKFNLGFELESSAQPGEYHRNLVFTLLAEDQASIQLVNGIEINKAIKKAVGITDASYLDNPLTTTPDDPWPEVNITVGRNKCSPDITKERTSVISLPDSDAEVYLGGYRSSWDNICIWSNATELIFPEDLSYMYAGLGGTDYHVSFNFADGRSKSTLNFKKVKNLDHLFHNTIAYNNSSFEASDFFEYLKDSPIESTESIFENSTVQTVEKFANIVNRTKNLAYAFRNTKSLNQVNFSDWIIGEAEDTRSMFEGSGIGQAILNNATFAKTKNTEKMFKDTQSSSSIQLPKAVFDETTNTNSMFMNSTSAKILLPLATFAKSTDAGSMFEKIPLTEFDLSSATLASATNFNNFFKESGYYTLAVNLPKLSLASAENLSSMFQKSEIGKLTLNEASMGGNHITDMSSMFQDCASLEEIDLHNITTGPLENIASMFKHLPYIKKIVLPSIFNTANVTDFSSFLADNIRLATLENGDKIKLTSATDTNHMFANAISLDIKDFIHHIESENITDASYMFYRTTSSQNTTVPTTFKTNHISNMKDMFGGFKVPLLDISNMNFDSATTMEEMLSGANPDEITLDDNKYSAQQIIWPDHPVEAPYLASLRGLYKGNHYLGQIVFPKINSHSLTDLGYMFSELGTRITRLDFTGLDTSLVENTEGMFTYDTFDFAPVKIAFDTSNVKNMQSMFYYTTTQDGTIDLTGLNVSNVVTMSNTLGSSYLEVIDLTGWDTSSVEDMSHMFDYSNRLNTVYASDSFVTTKVTKFEGIFDRCTVAGALGTRASSDGIEYARIDEPGKPGVFTKKP
;
A
#
# COMPACT_ATOMS: atom_id res chain seq x y z
N MET A 1 -19.44 41.74 46.71
CA MET A 1 -20.30 41.46 47.87
C MET A 1 -20.30 39.96 48.06
N SER A 2 -19.45 39.42 48.93
CA SER A 2 -19.70 39.07 50.34
C SER A 2 -20.86 38.07 50.48
N LYS A 3 -20.66 36.81 50.94
CA LYS A 3 -20.06 36.25 52.17
C LYS A 3 -20.09 34.72 52.06
N ARG A 4 -19.03 34.04 52.32
CA ARG A 4 -18.70 33.16 53.46
C ARG A 4 -19.87 32.39 54.12
N GLY A 5 -19.74 31.05 54.14
CA GLY A 5 -20.42 30.15 55.07
C GLY A 5 -19.67 28.84 55.11
N LYS A 6 -18.99 28.60 56.21
CA LYS A 6 -18.31 27.37 56.67
C LYS A 6 -19.36 26.25 56.80
N GLY A 7 -19.08 25.00 56.45
CA GLY A 7 -18.27 24.04 57.17
C GLY A 7 -19.17 22.99 57.79
N GLN A 8 -18.90 21.75 57.50
CA GLN A 8 -18.80 20.68 58.53
C GLN A 8 -18.54 19.34 57.88
N THR A 9 -17.37 18.83 58.16
CA THR A 9 -16.93 17.43 58.02
C THR A 9 -17.75 16.56 58.94
N VAL A 10 -18.34 15.48 58.38
CA VAL A 10 -18.79 14.35 59.18
C VAL A 10 -17.87 13.16 58.87
N ARG A 11 -17.00 12.87 59.82
CA ARG A 11 -16.24 11.63 59.91
C ARG A 11 -17.20 10.53 60.39
N GLY A 12 -17.52 9.58 59.52
CA GLY A 12 -18.05 8.29 59.94
C GLY A 12 -16.91 7.39 60.36
N ARG A 13 -16.75 7.18 61.65
CA ARG A 13 -15.90 6.15 62.23
C ARG A 13 -16.71 4.84 62.17
N SER A 14 -16.25 3.87 61.36
CA SER A 14 -16.60 2.48 61.54
C SER A 14 -15.73 1.94 62.68
N VAL A 15 -16.37 1.62 63.80
CA VAL A 15 -15.73 0.96 64.95
C VAL A 15 -15.72 -0.52 64.65
N PHE A 16 -14.54 -1.09 64.40
CA PHE A 16 -14.33 -2.53 64.47
C PHE A 16 -13.98 -2.89 65.93
N ASN A 17 -14.86 -3.60 66.60
CA ASN A 17 -14.52 -4.26 67.88
C ASN A 17 -13.75 -5.53 67.57
N ILE A 18 -12.45 -5.52 67.85
CA ILE A 18 -11.61 -6.72 67.90
C ILE A 18 -11.70 -7.25 69.34
N LEU A 19 -12.37 -8.37 69.49
CA LEU A 19 -12.43 -9.11 70.74
C LEU A 19 -11.15 -9.98 70.84
N SER A 20 -10.24 -9.62 71.73
CA SER A 20 -9.03 -10.40 72.07
C SER A 20 -9.42 -11.57 72.91
N ILE A 21 -9.30 -12.81 72.42
CA ILE A 21 -9.44 -14.02 73.24
C ILE A 21 -8.25 -14.93 72.91
N PHE A 22 -7.61 -15.33 73.95
CA PHE A 22 -6.47 -16.23 74.12
C PHE A 22 -6.60 -17.51 73.34
N LEU A 23 -5.45 -18.00 72.79
CA LEU A 23 -5.27 -19.27 72.08
C LEU A 23 -6.52 -19.75 71.36
N VAL A 24 -6.80 -19.11 70.26
CA VAL A 24 -8.01 -19.41 69.54
C VAL A 24 -7.65 -19.88 68.14
N SER A 25 -8.03 -21.09 67.89
CA SER A 25 -8.37 -21.49 66.56
C SER A 25 -9.48 -20.52 66.06
N THR A 26 -9.16 -19.42 65.40
CA THR A 26 -10.15 -18.49 64.88
C THR A 26 -10.74 -19.09 63.61
N LEU A 27 -11.92 -19.65 63.80
CA LEU A 27 -12.79 -20.12 62.72
C LEU A 27 -13.51 -18.88 62.17
N PHE A 28 -13.06 -18.31 61.06
CA PHE A 28 -13.83 -17.28 60.30
C PHE A 28 -14.73 -17.97 59.30
N CYS A 29 -16.02 -18.18 59.65
CA CYS A 29 -17.08 -18.40 58.71
C CYS A 29 -17.62 -17.02 58.27
N LEU A 30 -17.28 -16.55 57.07
CA LEU A 30 -17.99 -15.44 56.42
C LEU A 30 -19.34 -15.98 55.90
N LEU A 31 -20.39 -15.79 56.67
CA LEU A 31 -21.76 -16.02 56.27
C LEU A 31 -22.24 -14.89 55.36
N HIS A 32 -22.51 -15.16 54.05
CA HIS A 32 -23.68 -14.59 53.36
C HIS A 32 -24.06 -15.52 52.22
N TYR A 33 -25.23 -16.01 52.38
CA TYR A 33 -26.19 -16.72 51.53
C TYR A 33 -26.41 -18.18 51.88
N GLU A 34 -27.67 -18.52 52.08
CA GLU A 34 -28.14 -19.82 52.49
C GLU A 34 -27.65 -20.96 51.59
N SER A 35 -26.69 -21.73 52.05
CA SER A 35 -26.43 -23.06 51.54
C SER A 35 -26.57 -24.06 52.67
N THR A 36 -27.26 -25.15 52.47
CA THR A 36 -27.64 -26.16 53.43
C THR A 36 -26.52 -27.05 53.96
N HIS A 37 -25.24 -26.72 53.69
CA HIS A 37 -24.05 -27.43 54.14
C HIS A 37 -22.89 -26.48 54.38
N ALA A 38 -22.75 -25.93 55.58
CA ALA A 38 -21.53 -25.17 55.94
C ALA A 38 -20.37 -26.12 56.12
N SER A 39 -19.20 -25.81 55.53
CA SER A 39 -17.98 -26.55 55.76
C SER A 39 -17.55 -26.41 57.19
N THR A 40 -17.19 -27.52 57.81
CA THR A 40 -16.60 -27.55 59.16
C THR A 40 -15.06 -27.66 59.03
N ALA A 41 -14.38 -26.93 59.90
CA ALA A 41 -12.94 -27.00 59.94
C ALA A 41 -12.47 -26.93 61.41
N SER A 42 -11.48 -27.70 61.74
CA SER A 42 -10.88 -27.67 63.09
C SER A 42 -9.38 -27.82 63.03
N LEU A 43 -8.71 -27.13 63.94
CA LEU A 43 -7.28 -27.15 64.07
C LEU A 43 -6.89 -27.78 65.42
N GLY A 44 -6.18 -28.90 65.39
CA GLY A 44 -5.65 -29.56 66.62
C GLY A 44 -4.17 -29.24 66.79
N MET A 45 -3.84 -28.60 67.92
CA MET A 45 -2.43 -28.30 68.26
C MET A 45 -2.31 -28.14 69.80
N PRO A 46 -1.07 -28.28 70.37
CA PRO A 46 -0.82 -27.96 71.76
C PRO A 46 -1.05 -26.50 72.07
N GLY A 47 -1.74 -26.16 73.14
CA GLY A 47 -2.03 -24.80 73.55
C GLY A 47 -0.83 -23.99 74.01
N GLU A 48 0.19 -24.60 74.45
CA GLU A 48 1.44 -23.99 74.94
C GLU A 48 2.62 -24.90 74.64
N VAL A 49 3.74 -24.30 74.24
CA VAL A 49 5.03 -24.98 74.01
C VAL A 49 6.02 -24.36 74.95
N LYS A 50 6.38 -25.12 75.99
CA LYS A 50 7.41 -24.76 76.99
C LYS A 50 8.75 -25.36 76.62
N VAL A 51 9.78 -24.48 76.66
CA VAL A 51 11.16 -24.83 76.45
C VAL A 51 11.93 -24.31 77.65
N GLU A 52 12.48 -25.29 78.49
CA GLU A 52 13.29 -24.93 79.62
C GLU A 52 14.77 -25.14 79.27
N THR A 53 15.63 -24.15 79.61
CA THR A 53 17.04 -24.19 79.33
C THR A 53 17.83 -23.90 80.61
N ASP A 54 18.85 -24.68 80.93
CA ASP A 54 19.77 -24.48 82.05
C ASP A 54 21.17 -24.17 81.43
N PHE A 55 21.67 -22.98 81.71
CA PHE A 55 22.99 -22.53 81.33
C PHE A 55 24.12 -22.89 82.34
N SER A 56 23.85 -23.74 83.30
CA SER A 56 24.84 -24.09 84.33
C SER A 56 26.15 -24.72 83.85
N THR A 57 26.21 -25.10 82.58
CA THR A 57 27.40 -25.72 81.93
C THR A 57 28.12 -24.81 80.89
N GLY A 58 27.74 -23.60 80.80
CA GLY A 58 28.48 -22.53 80.12
C GLY A 58 28.89 -22.81 78.67
N SER A 59 28.01 -22.77 77.69
CA SER A 59 28.21 -22.62 76.25
C SER A 59 26.92 -22.54 75.51
N ARG A 60 26.95 -22.07 74.32
CA ARG A 60 25.87 -21.92 73.31
C ARG A 60 24.97 -23.17 73.26
N MET A 61 23.68 -23.00 73.28
CA MET A 61 22.68 -24.07 73.16
C MET A 61 21.84 -23.88 71.92
N GLU A 62 21.80 -24.91 71.09
CA GLU A 62 20.94 -25.02 69.92
C GLU A 62 19.93 -26.13 70.21
N PHE A 63 18.64 -25.82 69.99
CA PHE A 63 17.62 -26.86 70.17
C PHE A 63 16.41 -26.52 69.28
N SER A 64 15.66 -27.55 68.94
CA SER A 64 14.42 -27.40 68.20
C SER A 64 13.26 -28.12 68.89
N LYS A 65 12.08 -27.62 68.74
CA LYS A 65 10.83 -28.22 69.22
C LYS A 65 9.86 -28.44 68.11
N SER A 66 9.52 -29.67 67.80
CA SER A 66 8.50 -30.02 66.80
C SER A 66 7.10 -29.98 67.41
N ILE A 67 6.18 -29.45 66.67
CA ILE A 67 4.75 -29.34 66.90
C ILE A 67 4.01 -29.98 65.75
N ASN A 68 3.07 -30.87 66.03
CA ASN A 68 2.16 -31.40 65.00
C ASN A 68 0.87 -30.61 65.04
N ILE A 69 0.53 -30.03 63.89
CA ILE A 69 -0.68 -29.28 63.67
C ILE A 69 -1.61 -30.18 62.82
N THR A 70 -2.72 -30.62 63.42
CA THR A 70 -3.68 -31.48 62.73
C THR A 70 -4.81 -30.64 62.16
N VAL A 71 -5.10 -30.76 60.89
CA VAL A 71 -6.17 -30.08 60.19
C VAL A 71 -7.26 -31.09 59.81
N ASN A 72 -8.48 -30.82 60.21
CA ASN A 72 -9.67 -31.53 59.73
C ASN A 72 -10.61 -30.53 59.07
N THR A 73 -11.05 -30.83 57.83
CA THR A 73 -12.12 -30.06 57.17
C THR A 73 -12.88 -30.95 56.22
N ASN A 74 -14.16 -30.65 56.02
CA ASN A 74 -15.02 -31.25 55.01
C ASN A 74 -15.18 -30.27 53.81
N SER A 75 -14.36 -29.21 53.74
CA SER A 75 -14.39 -28.27 52.59
C SER A 75 -14.09 -29.00 51.27
N PRO A 76 -14.90 -28.82 50.24
CA PRO A 76 -14.69 -29.43 48.94
C PRO A 76 -13.46 -28.82 48.21
N LEU A 77 -12.97 -27.69 48.71
CA LEU A 77 -11.83 -26.96 48.14
C LEU A 77 -10.56 -27.09 48.96
N GLY A 78 -10.60 -27.96 50.01
CA GLY A 78 -9.46 -28.14 50.92
C GLY A 78 -9.29 -26.97 51.90
N TYR A 79 -8.07 -26.59 52.20
CA TYR A 79 -7.79 -25.54 53.18
C TYR A 79 -6.49 -24.76 52.89
N LYS A 80 -6.39 -23.56 53.49
CA LYS A 80 -5.14 -22.80 53.65
C LYS A 80 -4.80 -22.70 55.14
N LEU A 81 -3.58 -22.96 55.53
CA LEU A 81 -3.06 -22.75 56.88
C LEU A 81 -2.04 -21.58 56.81
N LEU A 82 -2.41 -20.49 57.49
CA LEU A 82 -1.55 -19.33 57.64
C LEU A 82 -0.92 -19.29 59.02
N PHE A 83 0.22 -18.63 59.14
CA PHE A 83 0.99 -18.49 60.36
C PHE A 83 1.53 -17.08 60.50
N SER A 84 1.47 -16.49 61.69
CA SER A 84 2.08 -15.20 62.06
C SER A 84 2.37 -15.13 63.56
N SER A 85 3.13 -14.12 64.01
CA SER A 85 3.10 -13.67 65.38
C SER A 85 1.81 -12.88 65.68
N ASP A 86 1.53 -12.67 66.99
CA ASP A 86 0.42 -11.83 67.44
C ASP A 86 0.74 -10.32 67.45
N SER A 87 1.93 -9.96 66.97
CA SER A 87 2.48 -8.61 66.98
C SER A 87 3.27 -8.30 65.70
N GLU A 88 3.45 -7.03 65.38
CA GLU A 88 4.36 -6.57 64.31
C GLU A 88 5.82 -6.85 64.66
N ASP A 89 6.21 -6.79 65.95
CA ASP A 89 7.49 -7.27 66.42
C ASP A 89 7.36 -8.76 66.77
N SER A 90 8.05 -9.61 66.04
CA SER A 90 8.04 -11.04 66.21
C SER A 90 9.05 -11.55 67.27
N SER A 91 9.70 -10.70 68.05
CA SER A 91 10.66 -11.08 69.10
C SER A 91 9.95 -11.72 70.31
N LEU A 92 10.64 -12.68 70.99
CA LEU A 92 10.20 -13.15 72.27
C LEU A 92 10.41 -12.06 73.32
N VAL A 93 9.39 -11.76 74.14
CA VAL A 93 9.43 -10.71 75.15
C VAL A 93 9.45 -11.31 76.56
N SER A 94 10.12 -10.66 77.46
CA SER A 94 10.21 -11.09 78.85
C SER A 94 8.89 -10.94 79.58
N ASN A 95 8.53 -11.89 80.45
CA ASN A 95 7.39 -11.80 81.37
C ASN A 95 7.66 -10.82 82.53
N ASP A 96 8.92 -10.45 82.85
CA ASP A 96 9.24 -9.48 83.88
C ASP A 96 9.18 -8.04 83.21
N PRO A 97 8.28 -7.19 83.65
CA PRO A 97 8.11 -5.82 83.10
C PRO A 97 9.33 -4.91 83.40
N LYS A 98 10.29 -5.38 84.17
CA LYS A 98 11.56 -4.69 84.45
C LYS A 98 12.70 -5.14 83.53
N ASN A 99 12.47 -6.17 82.74
CA ASN A 99 13.46 -6.72 81.85
C ASN A 99 13.12 -6.37 80.39
N ASP A 100 13.78 -5.40 79.87
CA ASP A 100 13.58 -4.90 78.48
C ASP A 100 14.28 -5.79 77.44
N TYR A 101 14.88 -6.91 77.83
CA TYR A 101 15.57 -7.83 76.95
C TYR A 101 14.58 -8.64 76.14
N SER A 102 14.81 -8.72 74.83
CA SER A 102 14.01 -9.56 73.94
C SER A 102 14.91 -10.49 73.10
N ILE A 103 14.39 -11.66 72.71
CA ILE A 103 15.07 -12.57 71.80
C ILE A 103 14.49 -12.41 70.41
N PRO A 104 15.22 -11.78 69.46
CA PRO A 104 14.71 -11.51 68.13
C PRO A 104 14.49 -12.78 67.30
N SER A 105 13.55 -12.70 66.37
CA SER A 105 13.45 -13.73 65.32
C SER A 105 14.61 -13.59 64.33
N VAL A 106 15.04 -14.71 63.74
CA VAL A 106 16.05 -14.69 62.64
C VAL A 106 15.59 -13.76 61.51
N TYR A 107 16.56 -13.20 60.80
CA TYR A 107 16.25 -12.30 59.67
C TYR A 107 16.40 -13.02 58.34
N GLY A 108 15.33 -13.06 57.53
CA GLY A 108 15.33 -13.62 56.18
C GLY A 108 14.77 -15.07 56.07
N SER A 109 14.86 -15.66 54.90
CA SER A 109 14.19 -16.91 54.51
C SER A 109 15.09 -18.18 54.57
N ASP A 110 16.42 -18.07 54.72
CA ASP A 110 17.34 -19.21 54.58
C ASP A 110 18.42 -19.20 55.67
N TYR A 111 17.97 -19.15 56.90
CA TYR A 111 18.84 -19.06 58.06
C TYR A 111 19.22 -20.45 58.64
N VAL A 112 20.48 -20.76 58.70
CA VAL A 112 20.98 -21.97 59.37
C VAL A 112 21.38 -21.64 60.82
N LEU A 113 20.76 -22.28 61.80
CA LEU A 113 21.16 -22.14 63.15
C LEU A 113 22.58 -22.77 63.31
N SER A 114 23.62 -22.04 62.98
CA SER A 114 24.99 -22.34 63.34
C SER A 114 25.96 -21.25 62.87
N ARG A 115 26.81 -20.81 63.78
CA ARG A 115 28.09 -20.12 63.69
C ARG A 115 28.23 -18.66 64.07
N ASP A 116 27.24 -17.79 63.70
CA ASP A 116 27.52 -16.35 63.86
C ASP A 116 26.41 -15.52 64.52
N MET A 117 25.44 -16.10 65.19
CA MET A 117 24.31 -15.35 65.71
C MET A 117 24.07 -15.60 67.18
N HIS A 118 23.74 -14.55 67.91
CA HIS A 118 23.58 -14.53 69.36
C HIS A 118 22.09 -14.37 69.69
N ASN A 119 21.50 -15.36 70.42
CA ASN A 119 20.15 -15.24 70.96
C ASN A 119 19.05 -14.97 69.96
N GLN A 120 18.76 -15.93 69.09
CA GLN A 120 17.65 -15.80 68.08
C GLN A 120 16.79 -17.07 68.08
N TYR A 121 15.58 -16.92 67.44
CA TYR A 121 14.70 -18.05 67.19
C TYR A 121 14.02 -17.93 65.85
N GLY A 122 13.56 -19.02 65.27
CA GLY A 122 12.87 -19.06 63.98
C GLY A 122 11.99 -20.31 63.87
N TYR A 123 11.35 -20.45 62.68
CA TYR A 123 10.53 -21.61 62.41
C TYR A 123 10.95 -22.34 61.12
N ASN A 124 10.54 -23.61 61.03
CA ASN A 124 10.69 -24.43 59.83
C ASN A 124 9.47 -25.37 59.70
N VAL A 125 9.00 -25.58 58.45
CA VAL A 125 7.84 -26.41 58.12
C VAL A 125 8.22 -27.66 57.33
N LYS A 126 9.50 -27.99 57.16
CA LYS A 126 9.99 -29.13 56.38
C LYS A 126 10.14 -30.38 57.26
N ASP A 127 9.80 -31.55 56.71
CA ASP A 127 10.01 -32.88 57.31
C ASP A 127 11.45 -33.37 57.26
N THR A 128 12.41 -32.55 56.78
CA THR A 128 13.83 -32.87 56.70
C THR A 128 14.56 -32.27 57.88
N ASP A 129 15.59 -32.97 58.35
CA ASP A 129 16.54 -32.55 59.43
C ASP A 129 17.37 -31.28 59.03
N ASP A 130 16.95 -30.55 58.07
CA ASP A 130 17.59 -29.30 57.64
C ASP A 130 17.41 -28.23 58.73
N GLN A 131 18.51 -27.82 59.31
CA GLN A 131 18.62 -26.80 60.35
C GLN A 131 18.41 -25.38 59.74
N ILE A 132 17.64 -25.25 58.67
CA ILE A 132 17.32 -23.96 58.02
C ILE A 132 16.03 -23.43 58.62
N TYR A 133 16.12 -22.30 59.30
CA TYR A 133 14.96 -21.64 59.91
C TYR A 133 14.67 -20.31 59.24
N GLN A 134 13.42 -19.91 59.26
CA GLN A 134 12.90 -18.69 58.66
C GLN A 134 12.45 -17.70 59.74
N GLN A 135 12.42 -16.45 59.41
CA GLN A 135 11.89 -15.39 60.24
C GLN A 135 10.39 -15.63 60.57
N ILE A 136 10.03 -15.49 61.85
CA ILE A 136 8.59 -15.49 62.23
C ILE A 136 7.90 -14.32 61.55
N PRO A 137 6.83 -14.54 60.73
CA PRO A 137 6.11 -13.50 60.08
C PRO A 137 5.34 -12.59 61.05
N SER A 138 5.24 -11.29 60.75
CA SER A 138 4.50 -10.33 61.56
C SER A 138 2.98 -10.52 61.48
N LEU A 139 2.24 -9.88 62.36
CA LEU A 139 0.77 -9.89 62.36
C LEU A 139 0.16 -9.36 61.04
N SER A 140 0.74 -8.29 60.47
CA SER A 140 0.24 -7.70 59.22
C SER A 140 0.61 -8.46 57.96
N SER A 141 1.52 -9.43 58.08
CA SER A 141 2.06 -10.19 56.95
C SER A 141 2.10 -11.69 57.22
N PRO A 142 0.95 -12.34 57.52
CA PRO A 142 0.88 -13.76 57.80
C PRO A 142 1.35 -14.58 56.60
N LEU A 143 2.16 -15.62 56.84
CA LEU A 143 2.71 -16.48 55.79
C LEU A 143 1.82 -17.72 55.60
N LYS A 144 1.60 -18.10 54.36
CA LYS A 144 0.97 -19.39 54.06
C LYS A 144 1.96 -20.54 54.22
N ILE A 145 1.74 -21.40 55.19
CA ILE A 145 2.63 -22.54 55.48
C ILE A 145 2.19 -23.82 54.82
N LYS A 146 0.90 -23.99 54.55
CA LYS A 146 0.35 -25.09 53.75
C LYS A 146 -0.94 -24.72 53.04
N GLN A 147 -1.11 -25.26 51.86
CA GLN A 147 -2.38 -25.22 51.15
C GLN A 147 -2.68 -26.60 50.56
N VAL A 148 -3.89 -27.08 50.75
CA VAL A 148 -4.45 -28.26 50.12
C VAL A 148 -5.64 -27.79 49.31
N LYS A 149 -5.67 -28.14 48.03
CA LYS A 149 -6.66 -27.67 47.06
C LYS A 149 -7.73 -28.72 46.73
N ASP A 150 -7.70 -29.85 47.43
CA ASP A 150 -8.58 -30.96 47.24
C ASP A 150 -9.32 -31.31 48.57
N PRO A 151 -10.50 -31.93 48.52
CA PRO A 151 -11.21 -32.38 49.72
C PRO A 151 -10.31 -33.34 50.53
N LEU A 152 -10.25 -33.12 51.83
CA LEU A 152 -9.54 -34.07 52.70
C LEU A 152 -10.37 -35.38 52.91
N THR A 153 -9.74 -36.51 52.65
CA THR A 153 -10.27 -37.85 52.91
C THR A 153 -9.93 -38.33 54.30
N ALA A 154 -8.96 -37.71 54.95
CA ALA A 154 -8.51 -37.98 56.34
C ALA A 154 -7.89 -36.68 56.89
N ALA A 155 -7.70 -36.62 58.23
CA ALA A 155 -7.04 -35.50 58.87
C ALA A 155 -5.61 -35.34 58.31
N ASP A 156 -5.24 -34.11 57.91
CA ASP A 156 -3.88 -33.77 57.46
C ASP A 156 -3.06 -33.28 58.64
N THR A 157 -1.76 -33.59 58.63
CA THR A 157 -0.84 -33.18 59.70
C THR A 157 0.31 -32.39 59.15
N VAL A 158 0.48 -31.19 59.71
CA VAL A 158 1.62 -30.29 59.38
C VAL A 158 2.63 -30.33 60.52
N LYS A 159 3.84 -30.76 60.24
CA LYS A 159 4.94 -30.72 61.21
C LYS A 159 5.56 -29.32 61.16
N PHE A 160 5.50 -28.62 62.30
CA PHE A 160 6.00 -27.27 62.47
C PHE A 160 7.13 -27.30 63.51
N ASN A 161 8.30 -26.79 63.18
CA ASN A 161 9.46 -26.80 64.07
C ASN A 161 9.83 -25.38 64.48
N LEU A 162 10.00 -25.15 65.77
CA LEU A 162 10.62 -23.94 66.29
C LEU A 162 12.08 -24.28 66.69
N GLY A 163 12.99 -23.46 66.15
CA GLY A 163 14.40 -23.54 66.48
C GLY A 163 14.86 -22.37 67.30
N PHE A 164 15.75 -22.60 68.21
CA PHE A 164 16.30 -21.66 69.16
C PHE A 164 17.82 -21.76 69.21
N GLU A 165 18.47 -20.61 69.18
CA GLU A 165 19.91 -20.51 69.44
C GLU A 165 20.13 -19.50 70.57
N LEU A 166 20.57 -19.96 71.70
CA LEU A 166 20.76 -19.13 72.88
C LEU A 166 22.17 -19.29 73.41
N GLU A 167 22.74 -18.19 73.84
CA GLU A 167 24.04 -18.14 74.51
C GLU A 167 23.92 -17.76 76.01
N SER A 168 25.00 -17.95 76.75
CA SER A 168 25.07 -17.54 78.15
C SER A 168 24.93 -16.02 78.39
N SER A 169 24.99 -15.24 77.34
CA SER A 169 24.70 -13.77 77.30
C SER A 169 23.19 -13.47 77.39
N ALA A 170 22.32 -14.44 77.07
CA ALA A 170 20.88 -14.25 77.22
C ALA A 170 20.50 -13.98 78.64
N GLN A 171 19.72 -12.97 78.94
CA GLN A 171 19.31 -12.69 80.31
C GLN A 171 18.35 -13.79 80.84
N PRO A 172 18.58 -14.26 82.11
CA PRO A 172 17.67 -15.21 82.72
C PRO A 172 16.25 -14.60 82.80
N GLY A 173 15.25 -15.40 82.45
CA GLY A 173 13.87 -14.98 82.54
C GLY A 173 12.94 -15.90 81.78
N GLU A 174 11.64 -15.72 81.97
CA GLU A 174 10.64 -16.33 81.14
C GLU A 174 10.33 -15.39 79.93
N TYR A 175 10.45 -15.95 78.73
CA TYR A 175 10.16 -15.24 77.50
C TYR A 175 8.97 -15.87 76.78
N HIS A 176 8.10 -15.08 76.17
CA HIS A 176 6.95 -15.59 75.51
C HIS A 176 6.64 -14.82 74.21
N ARG A 177 5.91 -15.48 73.34
CA ARG A 177 5.26 -14.90 72.16
C ARG A 177 4.06 -15.79 71.77
N ASN A 178 2.94 -15.19 71.48
CA ASN A 178 1.85 -15.94 70.90
C ASN A 178 2.06 -16.10 69.41
N LEU A 179 1.94 -17.31 68.94
CA LEU A 179 2.01 -17.66 67.53
C LEU A 179 0.57 -17.95 67.05
N VAL A 180 0.15 -17.36 66.01
CA VAL A 180 -1.18 -17.40 65.46
C VAL A 180 -1.22 -18.34 64.25
N PHE A 181 -2.00 -19.42 64.33
CA PHE A 181 -2.32 -20.26 63.18
C PHE A 181 -3.74 -20.02 62.77
N THR A 182 -3.93 -19.58 61.50
CA THR A 182 -5.25 -19.30 60.95
C THR A 182 -5.58 -20.37 59.90
N LEU A 183 -6.64 -21.11 60.15
CA LEU A 183 -7.18 -22.09 59.21
C LEU A 183 -8.33 -21.45 58.43
N LEU A 184 -8.19 -21.43 57.11
CA LEU A 184 -9.21 -20.98 56.18
C LEU A 184 -9.69 -22.19 55.39
N ALA A 185 -10.98 -22.53 55.57
CA ALA A 185 -11.70 -23.50 54.75
C ALA A 185 -12.67 -22.72 53.86
N GLU A 186 -12.56 -22.86 52.58
CA GLU A 186 -13.36 -22.08 51.62
C GLU A 186 -14.45 -22.96 50.94
N ASP A 187 -15.71 -22.62 51.13
CA ASP A 187 -16.81 -23.31 50.46
C ASP A 187 -17.09 -22.79 49.06
N GLN A 188 -16.62 -21.61 48.73
CA GLN A 188 -16.77 -20.98 47.44
C GLN A 188 -15.47 -20.31 47.02
N ALA A 189 -14.80 -20.83 45.96
CA ALA A 189 -13.64 -20.20 45.38
C ALA A 189 -13.97 -19.66 44.02
N SER A 190 -13.71 -18.35 43.84
CA SER A 190 -13.70 -17.70 42.54
C SER A 190 -12.24 -17.69 42.05
N ILE A 191 -11.96 -18.48 41.03
CA ILE A 191 -10.60 -18.69 40.52
C ILE A 191 -10.35 -17.94 39.22
N GLN A 192 -9.32 -17.12 39.18
CA GLN A 192 -8.91 -16.45 37.97
C GLN A 192 -8.07 -17.38 37.08
N LEU A 193 -8.44 -17.40 35.79
CA LEU A 193 -7.72 -18.15 34.77
C LEU A 193 -6.53 -17.35 34.23
N VAL A 194 -5.59 -18.06 33.61
CA VAL A 194 -4.47 -17.50 32.84
C VAL A 194 -4.97 -16.72 31.60
N ASN A 195 -4.09 -15.95 30.94
CA ASN A 195 -4.46 -15.18 29.76
C ASN A 195 -4.83 -16.06 28.54
N GLY A 196 -5.36 -15.44 27.50
CA GLY A 196 -5.85 -16.12 26.31
C GLY A 196 -4.78 -16.93 25.59
N ILE A 197 -3.53 -16.46 25.54
CA ILE A 197 -2.42 -17.18 24.90
C ILE A 197 -2.12 -18.50 25.62
N GLU A 198 -2.07 -18.50 26.95
CA GLU A 198 -1.82 -19.72 27.73
C GLU A 198 -3.02 -20.70 27.65
N ILE A 199 -4.25 -20.18 27.58
CA ILE A 199 -5.43 -21.01 27.29
C ILE A 199 -5.34 -21.60 25.87
N ASN A 200 -4.91 -20.84 24.85
CA ASN A 200 -4.68 -21.35 23.49
C ASN A 200 -3.69 -22.52 23.46
N LYS A 201 -2.55 -22.38 24.14
CA LYS A 201 -1.57 -23.45 24.26
C LYS A 201 -2.17 -24.69 24.92
N ALA A 202 -2.97 -24.49 25.99
CA ALA A 202 -3.66 -25.59 26.67
C ALA A 202 -4.67 -26.29 25.77
N ILE A 203 -5.45 -25.55 24.99
CA ILE A 203 -6.39 -26.07 23.99
C ILE A 203 -5.62 -26.88 22.92
N LYS A 204 -4.59 -26.33 22.31
CA LYS A 204 -3.77 -27.00 21.30
C LYS A 204 -3.15 -28.30 21.85
N LYS A 205 -2.66 -28.27 23.08
CA LYS A 205 -2.14 -29.47 23.76
C LYS A 205 -3.23 -30.49 24.05
N ALA A 206 -4.41 -30.05 24.49
CA ALA A 206 -5.54 -30.92 24.79
C ALA A 206 -5.98 -31.73 23.56
N VAL A 207 -5.94 -31.09 22.41
CA VAL A 207 -6.23 -31.71 21.11
C VAL A 207 -5.03 -32.51 20.55
N GLY A 208 -3.90 -32.61 21.24
CA GLY A 208 -2.76 -33.48 20.94
C GLY A 208 -1.64 -32.87 20.12
N ILE A 209 -1.60 -31.57 19.98
CA ILE A 209 -0.48 -30.87 19.34
C ILE A 209 0.69 -30.85 20.34
N THR A 210 1.84 -31.37 19.89
CA THR A 210 3.07 -31.45 20.68
C THR A 210 4.22 -30.64 20.07
N ASP A 211 4.09 -30.21 18.82
CA ASP A 211 5.11 -29.44 18.11
C ASP A 211 5.15 -28.00 18.66
N ALA A 212 6.31 -27.57 19.13
CA ALA A 212 6.54 -26.25 19.68
C ALA A 212 6.22 -25.11 18.70
N SER A 213 6.41 -25.31 17.39
CA SER A 213 6.09 -24.31 16.36
C SER A 213 4.61 -23.91 16.32
N TYR A 214 3.72 -24.80 16.71
CA TYR A 214 2.28 -24.55 16.84
C TYR A 214 1.88 -24.08 18.25
N LEU A 215 2.56 -24.57 19.28
CA LEU A 215 2.28 -24.21 20.68
C LEU A 215 2.77 -22.81 21.02
N ASP A 216 3.98 -22.45 20.55
CA ASP A 216 4.61 -21.18 20.89
C ASP A 216 4.15 -20.02 20.00
N ASN A 217 3.57 -20.31 18.83
CA ASN A 217 2.95 -19.31 17.96
C ASN A 217 1.44 -19.51 17.87
N PRO A 218 0.63 -18.69 18.56
CA PRO A 218 -0.81 -18.83 18.57
C PRO A 218 -1.44 -18.65 17.19
N LEU A 219 -0.77 -17.93 16.28
CA LEU A 219 -1.28 -17.66 14.91
C LEU A 219 -1.02 -18.80 13.92
N THR A 220 -0.15 -19.75 14.25
CA THR A 220 0.11 -20.90 13.36
C THR A 220 -1.12 -21.79 13.31
N THR A 221 -1.69 -21.94 12.10
CA THR A 221 -2.83 -22.83 11.88
C THR A 221 -2.44 -24.29 12.10
N THR A 222 -3.26 -25.04 12.85
CA THR A 222 -3.04 -26.46 13.07
C THR A 222 -3.06 -27.24 11.75
N PRO A 223 -2.31 -28.36 11.62
CA PRO A 223 -2.30 -29.16 10.39
C PRO A 223 -3.70 -29.69 10.01
N ASP A 224 -3.87 -30.04 8.72
CA ASP A 224 -5.12 -30.49 8.08
C ASP A 224 -5.75 -31.80 8.62
N ASP A 225 -5.41 -32.24 9.81
CA ASP A 225 -6.10 -33.38 10.42
C ASP A 225 -7.48 -32.89 10.89
N PRO A 226 -8.59 -33.49 10.47
CA PRO A 226 -9.94 -32.97 10.70
C PRO A 226 -10.26 -32.95 12.19
N TRP A 227 -10.17 -31.76 12.78
CA TRP A 227 -10.63 -31.52 14.15
C TRP A 227 -12.13 -31.26 14.10
N PRO A 228 -12.95 -32.11 14.69
CA PRO A 228 -14.34 -31.76 14.88
C PRO A 228 -14.47 -30.75 16.02
N GLU A 229 -15.56 -30.09 16.10
CA GLU A 229 -16.08 -29.14 17.08
C GLU A 229 -15.25 -28.89 18.36
N VAL A 230 -14.84 -27.64 18.66
CA VAL A 230 -14.26 -27.26 19.96
C VAL A 230 -15.39 -27.15 20.99
N ASN A 231 -15.94 -28.29 21.42
CA ASN A 231 -16.92 -28.35 22.50
C ASN A 231 -16.20 -28.42 23.84
N ILE A 232 -16.37 -27.37 24.66
CA ILE A 232 -15.75 -27.31 25.99
C ILE A 232 -16.78 -27.73 27.03
N THR A 233 -16.56 -28.90 27.66
CA THR A 233 -17.38 -29.33 28.76
C THR A 233 -16.80 -28.83 30.10
N VAL A 234 -17.58 -28.10 30.87
CA VAL A 234 -17.18 -27.53 32.15
C VAL A 234 -17.79 -28.37 33.27
N GLY A 235 -16.98 -29.05 34.09
CA GLY A 235 -17.40 -29.95 35.15
C GLY A 235 -16.63 -29.74 36.49
N ARG A 236 -17.04 -30.46 37.51
CA ARG A 236 -16.29 -30.60 38.76
C ARG A 236 -15.20 -31.63 38.60
N ASN A 237 -15.46 -32.67 37.87
CA ASN A 237 -14.58 -33.80 37.67
C ASN A 237 -14.08 -33.84 36.21
N LYS A 238 -13.04 -34.56 35.99
CA LYS A 238 -12.51 -34.91 34.68
C LYS A 238 -13.58 -35.58 33.84
N CYS A 239 -13.90 -35.04 32.64
CA CYS A 239 -15.03 -35.50 31.82
C CYS A 239 -14.87 -36.92 31.28
N SER A 240 -13.63 -37.39 31.12
CA SER A 240 -13.34 -38.74 30.63
C SER A 240 -12.08 -39.27 31.28
N PRO A 241 -12.05 -40.57 31.63
CA PRO A 241 -10.84 -41.24 32.09
C PRO A 241 -9.72 -41.25 31.06
N ASP A 242 -10.06 -41.11 29.77
CA ASP A 242 -9.13 -41.17 28.64
C ASP A 242 -8.27 -39.92 28.47
N ILE A 243 -8.54 -38.81 29.20
CA ILE A 243 -7.70 -37.64 29.23
C ILE A 243 -6.36 -38.04 29.91
N THR A 244 -5.26 -37.91 29.12
CA THR A 244 -3.93 -38.22 29.64
C THR A 244 -3.27 -37.01 30.30
N LYS A 245 -2.19 -37.26 31.07
CA LYS A 245 -1.41 -36.17 31.71
C LYS A 245 -0.73 -35.28 30.64
N GLU A 246 -0.30 -35.87 29.56
CA GLU A 246 0.34 -35.16 28.41
C GLU A 246 -0.59 -34.18 27.73
N ARG A 247 -1.89 -34.46 27.73
CA ARG A 247 -2.97 -33.64 27.16
C ARG A 247 -3.66 -32.73 28.17
N THR A 248 -3.13 -32.60 29.37
CA THR A 248 -3.68 -31.79 30.46
C THR A 248 -2.78 -30.59 30.75
N SER A 249 -3.38 -29.44 30.99
CA SER A 249 -2.71 -28.22 31.44
C SER A 249 -3.46 -27.62 32.61
N VAL A 250 -2.76 -26.98 33.54
CA VAL A 250 -3.36 -26.12 34.58
C VAL A 250 -3.53 -24.74 33.95
N ILE A 251 -4.76 -24.20 33.98
CA ILE A 251 -5.12 -22.90 33.42
C ILE A 251 -5.57 -21.87 34.48
N SER A 252 -5.44 -22.21 35.78
CA SER A 252 -5.54 -21.21 36.85
C SER A 252 -4.20 -20.49 37.05
N LEU A 253 -4.27 -19.29 37.63
CA LEU A 253 -3.04 -18.59 38.03
C LEU A 253 -2.27 -19.42 39.06
N PRO A 254 -0.94 -19.35 39.11
CA PRO A 254 -0.13 -19.85 40.23
C PRO A 254 -0.69 -19.28 41.55
N ASP A 255 -0.62 -19.99 42.62
CA ASP A 255 -1.11 -19.60 43.95
C ASP A 255 -2.64 -19.43 44.08
N SER A 256 -3.43 -19.86 43.09
CA SER A 256 -4.87 -19.91 43.19
C SER A 256 -5.36 -20.89 44.25
N ASP A 257 -6.50 -20.61 44.87
CA ASP A 257 -7.06 -21.44 45.96
C ASP A 257 -7.51 -22.83 45.51
N ALA A 258 -7.82 -22.99 44.23
CA ALA A 258 -8.04 -24.28 43.59
C ALA A 258 -7.37 -24.30 42.20
N GLU A 259 -6.96 -25.47 41.77
CA GLU A 259 -6.47 -25.63 40.39
C GLU A 259 -7.64 -25.80 39.41
N VAL A 260 -7.47 -25.23 38.22
CA VAL A 260 -8.37 -25.41 37.11
C VAL A 260 -7.59 -26.12 36.02
N TYR A 261 -8.09 -27.25 35.60
CA TYR A 261 -7.47 -28.09 34.60
C TYR A 261 -8.21 -27.96 33.25
N LEU A 262 -7.46 -27.92 32.17
CA LEU A 262 -7.95 -28.05 30.80
C LEU A 262 -7.27 -29.26 30.16
N GLY A 263 -8.02 -30.16 29.60
CA GLY A 263 -7.50 -31.34 28.91
C GLY A 263 -8.47 -31.87 27.88
N GLY A 264 -7.98 -32.73 27.00
CA GLY A 264 -8.77 -33.28 25.91
C GLY A 264 -8.59 -34.77 25.73
N TYR A 265 -9.58 -35.43 25.14
CA TYR A 265 -9.55 -36.83 24.76
C TYR A 265 -10.09 -37.01 23.36
N ARG A 266 -9.50 -37.97 22.65
CA ARG A 266 -9.93 -38.34 21.30
C ARG A 266 -11.03 -39.38 21.42
N SER A 267 -12.26 -38.96 21.06
CA SER A 267 -13.35 -39.89 20.76
C SER A 267 -13.70 -39.76 19.28
N SER A 268 -14.83 -40.28 18.83
CA SER A 268 -15.34 -39.97 17.47
C SER A 268 -15.52 -38.45 17.24
N TRP A 269 -15.51 -37.65 18.31
CA TRP A 269 -15.54 -36.20 18.35
C TRP A 269 -14.54 -35.76 19.42
N ASP A 270 -13.56 -34.94 19.09
CA ASP A 270 -12.59 -34.44 20.07
C ASP A 270 -13.32 -33.51 21.07
N ASN A 271 -13.23 -33.82 22.35
CA ASN A 271 -13.84 -33.06 23.42
C ASN A 271 -12.76 -32.43 24.30
N ILE A 272 -12.95 -31.16 24.62
CA ILE A 272 -12.13 -30.43 25.57
C ILE A 272 -12.91 -30.35 26.87
N CYS A 273 -12.24 -30.59 27.99
CA CYS A 273 -12.79 -30.57 29.32
C CYS A 273 -12.09 -29.53 30.17
N ILE A 274 -12.84 -28.67 30.83
CA ILE A 274 -12.38 -27.83 31.93
C ILE A 274 -12.98 -28.39 33.21
N TRP A 275 -12.14 -28.70 34.19
CA TRP A 275 -12.65 -29.17 35.48
C TRP A 275 -11.94 -28.54 36.65
N SER A 276 -12.70 -28.31 37.73
CA SER A 276 -12.21 -27.73 38.99
C SER A 276 -13.25 -27.87 40.07
N ASN A 277 -12.80 -27.86 41.31
CA ASN A 277 -13.69 -27.73 42.46
C ASN A 277 -14.17 -26.28 42.69
N ALA A 278 -13.58 -25.29 42.02
CA ALA A 278 -13.99 -23.90 42.17
C ALA A 278 -15.45 -23.70 41.80
N THR A 279 -16.16 -22.81 42.49
CA THR A 279 -17.55 -22.46 42.23
C THR A 279 -17.71 -21.51 41.05
N GLU A 280 -16.72 -20.66 40.79
CA GLU A 280 -16.71 -19.68 39.74
C GLU A 280 -15.33 -19.64 39.06
N LEU A 281 -15.30 -19.62 37.73
CA LEU A 281 -14.12 -19.46 36.90
C LEU A 281 -14.14 -18.05 36.30
N ILE A 282 -13.21 -17.22 36.73
CA ILE A 282 -13.08 -15.82 36.29
C ILE A 282 -12.10 -15.77 35.12
N PHE A 283 -12.59 -15.38 33.94
CA PHE A 283 -11.74 -15.15 32.82
C PHE A 283 -10.94 -13.84 32.99
N PRO A 284 -9.69 -13.80 32.53
CA PRO A 284 -8.81 -12.63 32.68
C PRO A 284 -9.32 -11.43 31.87
N GLU A 285 -8.71 -10.26 32.06
CA GLU A 285 -9.01 -9.07 31.24
C GLU A 285 -8.60 -9.27 29.77
N ASP A 286 -7.57 -10.08 29.52
CA ASP A 286 -7.02 -10.37 28.21
C ASP A 286 -7.30 -11.82 27.79
N LEU A 287 -8.18 -11.97 26.79
CA LEU A 287 -8.49 -13.24 26.12
C LEU A 287 -7.93 -13.30 24.69
N SER A 288 -7.00 -12.41 24.37
CA SER A 288 -6.37 -12.41 23.04
C SER A 288 -5.84 -13.80 22.67
N TYR A 289 -5.99 -14.15 21.41
CA TYR A 289 -5.53 -15.42 20.80
C TYR A 289 -6.17 -16.71 21.34
N MET A 290 -7.15 -16.68 22.26
CA MET A 290 -7.63 -17.89 22.94
C MET A 290 -8.00 -19.03 21.99
N TYR A 291 -8.56 -18.76 20.83
CA TYR A 291 -8.94 -19.73 19.82
C TYR A 291 -8.18 -19.55 18.49
N ALA A 292 -7.14 -18.73 18.44
CA ALA A 292 -6.39 -18.44 17.22
C ALA A 292 -5.65 -19.67 16.68
N GLY A 293 -5.59 -19.77 15.34
CA GLY A 293 -4.86 -20.84 14.65
C GLY A 293 -5.47 -22.24 14.80
N LEU A 294 -6.72 -22.33 15.23
CA LEU A 294 -7.45 -23.59 15.27
C LEU A 294 -8.20 -23.83 13.97
N GLY A 295 -8.29 -25.08 13.52
CA GLY A 295 -9.00 -25.45 12.30
C GLY A 295 -9.77 -26.76 12.48
N GLY A 296 -10.84 -26.97 11.71
CA GLY A 296 -11.62 -28.18 11.76
C GLY A 296 -12.76 -28.22 10.73
N THR A 297 -13.43 -29.36 10.62
CA THR A 297 -14.72 -29.47 9.93
C THR A 297 -15.81 -29.09 10.91
N ASP A 298 -16.74 -28.19 10.53
CA ASP A 298 -17.86 -27.72 11.39
C ASP A 298 -17.39 -27.15 12.75
N TYR A 299 -16.75 -25.97 12.69
CA TYR A 299 -16.16 -25.36 13.87
C TYR A 299 -17.21 -24.58 14.67
N HIS A 300 -17.65 -25.14 15.80
CA HIS A 300 -18.53 -24.49 16.77
C HIS A 300 -17.80 -24.28 18.10
N VAL A 301 -17.88 -23.08 18.67
CA VAL A 301 -17.38 -22.79 20.01
C VAL A 301 -18.55 -22.74 20.99
N SER A 302 -18.70 -23.76 21.80
CA SER A 302 -19.76 -23.85 22.79
C SER A 302 -19.24 -24.34 24.15
N PHE A 303 -19.96 -23.98 25.22
CA PHE A 303 -19.72 -24.50 26.56
C PHE A 303 -20.87 -25.42 26.98
N ASN A 304 -20.55 -26.67 27.25
CA ASN A 304 -21.44 -27.64 27.90
C ASN A 304 -21.15 -27.72 29.39
N PHE A 305 -22.14 -28.04 30.19
CA PHE A 305 -22.04 -28.09 31.67
C PHE A 305 -22.38 -29.46 32.21
N ALA A 306 -21.47 -29.98 33.04
CA ALA A 306 -21.60 -31.27 33.73
C ALA A 306 -21.55 -31.08 35.25
N ASP A 307 -21.86 -32.14 36.02
CA ASP A 307 -21.75 -32.20 37.50
C ASP A 307 -22.44 -31.05 38.24
N GLY A 308 -23.60 -30.58 37.71
CA GLY A 308 -24.37 -29.50 38.34
C GLY A 308 -23.81 -28.10 38.09
N ARG A 309 -22.87 -27.94 37.16
CA ARG A 309 -22.39 -26.64 36.67
C ARG A 309 -23.44 -25.97 35.79
N SER A 310 -23.33 -24.67 35.62
CA SER A 310 -24.22 -23.87 34.77
C SER A 310 -23.46 -22.66 34.20
N LYS A 311 -24.10 -21.87 33.35
CA LYS A 311 -23.55 -20.62 32.82
C LYS A 311 -22.98 -19.70 33.89
N SER A 312 -23.57 -19.68 35.12
CA SER A 312 -23.04 -18.89 36.24
C SER A 312 -21.71 -19.34 36.78
N THR A 313 -21.22 -20.51 36.37
CA THR A 313 -19.85 -20.97 36.72
C THR A 313 -18.78 -20.15 35.95
N LEU A 314 -19.11 -19.57 34.79
CA LEU A 314 -18.19 -18.82 33.95
C LEU A 314 -18.42 -17.32 34.14
N ASN A 315 -17.38 -16.59 34.53
CA ASN A 315 -17.44 -15.15 34.74
C ASN A 315 -16.49 -14.45 33.78
N PHE A 316 -17.05 -13.76 32.78
CA PHE A 316 -16.35 -12.96 31.77
C PHE A 316 -16.38 -11.45 32.07
N LYS A 317 -16.92 -11.01 33.22
CA LYS A 317 -17.15 -9.57 33.51
C LYS A 317 -15.89 -8.72 33.55
N LYS A 318 -14.71 -9.33 33.64
CA LYS A 318 -13.42 -8.62 33.60
C LYS A 318 -12.83 -8.50 32.20
N VAL A 319 -13.34 -9.21 31.22
CA VAL A 319 -12.76 -9.29 29.87
C VAL A 319 -12.88 -7.94 29.18
N LYS A 320 -11.77 -7.43 28.67
CA LYS A 320 -11.64 -6.17 27.95
C LYS A 320 -11.04 -6.36 26.54
N ASN A 321 -10.17 -7.36 26.39
CA ASN A 321 -9.41 -7.58 25.19
C ASN A 321 -9.74 -8.95 24.56
N LEU A 322 -10.14 -8.92 23.27
CA LEU A 322 -10.43 -10.09 22.44
C LEU A 322 -9.59 -10.09 21.17
N ASP A 323 -8.46 -9.38 21.15
CA ASP A 323 -7.62 -9.25 19.95
C ASP A 323 -7.17 -10.63 19.47
N HIS A 324 -7.25 -10.83 18.15
CA HIS A 324 -6.87 -12.09 17.50
C HIS A 324 -7.60 -13.34 18.03
N LEU A 325 -8.74 -13.20 18.72
CA LEU A 325 -9.41 -14.32 19.40
C LEU A 325 -9.63 -15.53 18.48
N PHE A 326 -10.06 -15.32 17.26
CA PHE A 326 -10.32 -16.33 16.23
C PHE A 326 -9.45 -16.11 14.96
N HIS A 327 -8.33 -15.45 15.11
CA HIS A 327 -7.40 -15.20 14.01
C HIS A 327 -6.89 -16.53 13.41
N ASN A 328 -6.84 -16.64 12.08
CA ASN A 328 -6.46 -17.87 11.37
C ASN A 328 -7.29 -19.11 11.76
N THR A 329 -8.52 -18.92 12.22
CA THR A 329 -9.44 -20.03 12.51
C THR A 329 -10.14 -20.46 11.22
N ILE A 330 -9.90 -21.71 10.79
CA ILE A 330 -10.33 -22.19 9.48
C ILE A 330 -11.29 -23.37 9.63
N ALA A 331 -12.49 -23.26 9.07
CA ALA A 331 -13.38 -24.37 8.84
C ALA A 331 -13.08 -24.97 7.46
N TYR A 332 -12.79 -26.29 7.42
CA TYR A 332 -12.44 -27.01 6.19
C TYR A 332 -13.69 -27.48 5.43
N ASN A 333 -13.54 -27.79 4.14
CA ASN A 333 -14.58 -28.39 3.29
C ASN A 333 -15.87 -27.57 3.15
N ASN A 334 -15.78 -26.21 3.12
CA ASN A 334 -16.95 -25.32 3.05
C ASN A 334 -17.95 -25.45 4.21
N SER A 335 -17.53 -26.01 5.33
CA SER A 335 -18.33 -26.04 6.54
C SER A 335 -18.39 -24.69 7.23
N SER A 336 -19.39 -24.52 8.12
CA SER A 336 -19.63 -23.27 8.83
C SER A 336 -18.73 -23.13 10.06
N PHE A 337 -18.25 -21.91 10.29
CA PHE A 337 -17.69 -21.51 11.58
C PHE A 337 -18.69 -20.60 12.29
N GLU A 338 -19.15 -21.01 13.48
CA GLU A 338 -20.09 -20.25 14.29
C GLU A 338 -19.51 -19.90 15.66
N ALA A 339 -19.52 -18.61 16.00
CA ALA A 339 -19.08 -18.09 17.30
C ALA A 339 -20.19 -17.43 18.12
N SER A 340 -21.42 -17.44 17.62
CA SER A 340 -22.55 -16.68 18.19
C SER A 340 -22.83 -17.00 19.65
N ASP A 341 -22.76 -18.28 20.05
CA ASP A 341 -23.00 -18.70 21.42
C ASP A 341 -21.93 -18.22 22.40
N PHE A 342 -20.68 -18.16 21.97
CA PHE A 342 -19.60 -17.62 22.79
C PHE A 342 -19.83 -16.13 23.13
N PHE A 343 -20.29 -15.33 22.18
CA PHE A 343 -20.51 -13.89 22.39
C PHE A 343 -21.67 -13.60 23.35
N GLU A 344 -22.58 -14.53 23.57
CA GLU A 344 -23.63 -14.38 24.60
C GLU A 344 -23.06 -14.37 26.04
N TYR A 345 -21.92 -15.04 26.27
CA TYR A 345 -21.22 -14.98 27.56
C TYR A 345 -20.53 -13.64 27.79
N LEU A 346 -20.19 -12.94 26.72
CA LEU A 346 -19.46 -11.66 26.75
C LEU A 346 -20.37 -10.43 26.76
N LYS A 347 -21.69 -10.60 26.73
CA LYS A 347 -22.63 -9.48 26.59
C LYS A 347 -22.52 -8.39 27.66
N ASP A 348 -22.11 -8.76 28.88
CA ASP A 348 -21.95 -7.85 30.03
C ASP A 348 -20.48 -7.48 30.29
N SER A 349 -19.55 -7.94 29.45
CA SER A 349 -18.10 -7.67 29.56
C SER A 349 -17.76 -6.28 29.03
N PRO A 350 -16.86 -5.53 29.67
CA PRO A 350 -16.45 -4.19 29.20
C PRO A 350 -15.39 -4.27 28.08
N ILE A 351 -15.77 -4.90 26.95
CA ILE A 351 -14.85 -5.10 25.83
C ILE A 351 -14.43 -3.75 25.25
N GLU A 352 -13.11 -3.54 25.14
CA GLU A 352 -12.49 -2.34 24.58
C GLU A 352 -11.82 -2.59 23.23
N SER A 353 -11.28 -3.81 22.99
CA SER A 353 -10.57 -4.14 21.76
C SER A 353 -10.97 -5.50 21.20
N THR A 354 -11.12 -5.56 19.89
CA THR A 354 -11.34 -6.76 19.08
C THR A 354 -10.49 -6.71 17.81
N GLU A 355 -9.27 -6.18 17.92
CA GLU A 355 -8.33 -6.09 16.79
C GLU A 355 -8.11 -7.48 16.19
N SER A 356 -8.21 -7.60 14.87
CA SER A 356 -7.95 -8.86 14.15
C SER A 356 -8.76 -10.07 14.64
N ILE A 357 -9.90 -9.86 15.28
CA ILE A 357 -10.63 -10.94 15.98
C ILE A 357 -10.97 -12.12 15.06
N PHE A 358 -11.31 -11.88 13.80
CA PHE A 358 -11.61 -12.89 12.78
C PHE A 358 -10.68 -12.83 11.57
N GLU A 359 -9.55 -12.16 11.71
CA GLU A 359 -8.62 -12.00 10.60
C GLU A 359 -8.20 -13.36 10.03
N ASN A 360 -8.23 -13.50 8.69
CA ASN A 360 -7.92 -14.73 7.96
C ASN A 360 -8.77 -15.95 8.37
N SER A 361 -9.93 -15.73 8.98
CA SER A 361 -10.83 -16.82 9.37
C SER A 361 -11.86 -17.14 8.28
N THR A 362 -12.55 -18.26 8.44
CA THR A 362 -13.67 -18.68 7.59
C THR A 362 -15.04 -18.48 8.26
N VAL A 363 -15.14 -17.54 9.20
CA VAL A 363 -16.39 -17.28 9.91
C VAL A 363 -17.50 -16.85 8.94
N GLN A 364 -18.68 -17.43 9.08
CA GLN A 364 -19.85 -17.14 8.24
C GLN A 364 -20.95 -16.37 8.98
N THR A 365 -21.13 -16.63 10.27
CA THR A 365 -22.18 -16.02 11.10
C THR A 365 -21.62 -15.50 12.42
N VAL A 366 -22.01 -14.28 12.78
CA VAL A 366 -21.59 -13.61 14.04
C VAL A 366 -22.78 -12.84 14.63
N GLU A 367 -23.96 -13.48 14.71
CA GLU A 367 -25.23 -12.82 15.04
C GLU A 367 -25.21 -12.01 16.33
N LYS A 368 -24.60 -12.53 17.40
CA LYS A 368 -24.57 -11.86 18.71
C LYS A 368 -23.37 -10.91 18.87
N PHE A 369 -22.51 -10.80 17.88
CA PHE A 369 -21.34 -9.92 17.92
C PHE A 369 -21.74 -8.44 17.96
N ALA A 370 -22.93 -8.07 17.49
CA ALA A 370 -23.45 -6.71 17.61
C ALA A 370 -23.41 -6.16 19.05
N ASN A 371 -23.65 -7.01 20.06
CA ASN A 371 -23.58 -6.62 21.47
C ASN A 371 -22.18 -6.21 21.92
N ILE A 372 -21.14 -6.68 21.23
CA ILE A 372 -19.75 -6.41 21.50
C ILE A 372 -19.27 -5.24 20.64
N VAL A 373 -19.46 -5.32 19.34
CA VAL A 373 -18.98 -4.30 18.37
C VAL A 373 -19.52 -2.90 18.68
N ASN A 374 -20.74 -2.82 19.21
CA ASN A 374 -21.38 -1.54 19.58
C ASN A 374 -20.72 -0.81 20.76
N ARG A 375 -19.82 -1.47 21.49
CA ARG A 375 -19.13 -0.92 22.67
C ARG A 375 -17.61 -0.86 22.48
N THR A 376 -17.10 -1.59 21.49
CA THR A 376 -15.67 -1.72 21.23
C THR A 376 -15.08 -0.43 20.65
N LYS A 377 -13.90 -0.05 21.13
CA LYS A 377 -13.16 1.12 20.64
C LYS A 377 -12.22 0.76 19.49
N ASN A 378 -11.60 -0.42 19.52
CA ASN A 378 -10.68 -0.89 18.48
C ASN A 378 -11.28 -2.07 17.71
N LEU A 379 -11.58 -1.83 16.43
CA LEU A 379 -12.09 -2.79 15.45
C LEU A 379 -11.12 -2.97 14.27
N ALA A 380 -9.88 -2.50 14.42
CA ALA A 380 -8.89 -2.61 13.35
C ALA A 380 -8.71 -4.07 12.92
N TYR A 381 -8.68 -4.33 11.61
CA TYR A 381 -8.49 -5.66 11.01
C TYR A 381 -9.52 -6.73 11.41
N ALA A 382 -10.61 -6.38 12.10
CA ALA A 382 -11.51 -7.33 12.76
C ALA A 382 -11.99 -8.47 11.85
N PHE A 383 -12.22 -8.20 10.57
CA PHE A 383 -12.64 -9.17 9.54
C PHE A 383 -11.71 -9.20 8.34
N ARG A 384 -10.46 -8.75 8.47
CA ARG A 384 -9.53 -8.73 7.34
C ARG A 384 -9.34 -10.13 6.76
N ASN A 385 -9.43 -10.24 5.42
CA ASN A 385 -9.31 -11.51 4.68
C ASN A 385 -10.33 -12.60 5.08
N THR A 386 -11.46 -12.24 5.67
CA THR A 386 -12.52 -13.19 6.03
C THR A 386 -13.40 -13.45 4.80
N LYS A 387 -13.28 -14.62 4.17
CA LYS A 387 -13.84 -14.87 2.82
C LYS A 387 -15.34 -15.18 2.77
N SER A 388 -16.01 -15.41 3.87
CA SER A 388 -17.35 -16.04 3.91
C SER A 388 -18.41 -15.27 4.68
N LEU A 389 -18.30 -13.93 4.80
CA LEU A 389 -19.25 -13.08 5.57
C LEU A 389 -20.59 -12.81 4.88
N ASN A 390 -20.97 -13.60 3.88
CA ASN A 390 -22.18 -13.36 3.05
C ASN A 390 -23.49 -13.52 3.83
N GLN A 391 -23.46 -14.14 5.01
CA GLN A 391 -24.66 -14.40 5.85
C GLN A 391 -24.72 -13.48 7.08
N VAL A 392 -23.77 -12.58 7.27
CA VAL A 392 -23.76 -11.68 8.43
C VAL A 392 -24.79 -10.57 8.26
N ASN A 393 -25.70 -10.47 9.25
CA ASN A 393 -26.64 -9.36 9.32
C ASN A 393 -26.02 -8.20 10.12
N PHE A 394 -25.70 -7.11 9.41
CA PHE A 394 -25.12 -5.91 10.00
C PHE A 394 -26.14 -4.88 10.50
N SER A 395 -27.46 -5.17 10.45
CA SER A 395 -28.51 -4.19 10.73
C SER A 395 -28.48 -3.63 12.16
N ASP A 396 -27.98 -4.42 13.13
CA ASP A 396 -27.95 -4.04 14.55
C ASP A 396 -26.59 -3.42 14.97
N TRP A 397 -25.67 -3.24 14.02
CA TRP A 397 -24.36 -2.68 14.29
C TRP A 397 -24.42 -1.16 14.30
N ILE A 398 -24.14 -0.54 15.45
CA ILE A 398 -24.13 0.92 15.63
C ILE A 398 -22.73 1.49 15.41
N ILE A 399 -21.70 0.79 15.88
CA ILE A 399 -20.25 1.16 15.73
C ILE A 399 -19.97 2.61 16.16
N GLY A 400 -20.75 3.14 17.10
CA GLY A 400 -20.64 4.55 17.52
C GLY A 400 -19.46 4.84 18.47
N GLU A 401 -18.96 3.81 19.16
CA GLU A 401 -17.86 3.93 20.11
C GLU A 401 -16.48 3.62 19.50
N ALA A 402 -16.44 3.06 18.29
CA ALA A 402 -15.21 2.68 17.63
C ALA A 402 -14.34 3.88 17.29
N GLU A 403 -13.09 3.87 17.75
CA GLU A 403 -12.07 4.87 17.47
C GLU A 403 -11.17 4.47 16.31
N ASP A 404 -10.91 3.17 16.12
CA ASP A 404 -10.13 2.62 15.02
C ASP A 404 -10.88 1.52 14.29
N THR A 405 -11.11 1.70 13.00
CA THR A 405 -11.75 0.74 12.09
C THR A 405 -10.91 0.46 10.84
N ARG A 406 -9.60 0.79 10.88
CA ARG A 406 -8.71 0.56 9.75
C ARG A 406 -8.72 -0.90 9.32
N SER A 407 -8.75 -1.13 8.03
CA SER A 407 -8.74 -2.47 7.43
C SER A 407 -9.80 -3.44 7.98
N MET A 408 -10.87 -2.92 8.61
CA MET A 408 -11.87 -3.75 9.32
C MET A 408 -12.44 -4.86 8.42
N PHE A 409 -12.68 -4.60 7.15
CA PHE A 409 -13.20 -5.53 6.15
C PHE A 409 -12.26 -5.72 4.96
N GLU A 410 -10.99 -5.32 5.06
CA GLU A 410 -10.03 -5.44 3.96
C GLU A 410 -9.92 -6.89 3.48
N GLY A 411 -10.07 -7.11 2.16
CA GLY A 411 -9.97 -8.44 1.55
C GLY A 411 -11.10 -9.41 1.91
N SER A 412 -12.15 -8.94 2.59
CA SER A 412 -13.26 -9.80 3.05
C SER A 412 -14.31 -10.01 1.96
N GLY A 413 -14.98 -11.18 2.03
CA GLY A 413 -16.15 -11.50 1.21
C GLY A 413 -17.45 -11.09 1.91
N ILE A 414 -17.92 -9.85 1.67
CA ILE A 414 -19.15 -9.32 2.23
C ILE A 414 -20.27 -9.41 1.19
N GLY A 415 -21.33 -10.14 1.45
CA GLY A 415 -22.45 -10.28 0.51
C GLY A 415 -23.14 -8.93 0.22
N GLN A 416 -23.76 -8.34 1.24
CA GLN A 416 -24.29 -6.98 1.26
C GLN A 416 -23.86 -6.28 2.54
N ALA A 417 -23.02 -5.26 2.45
CA ALA A 417 -22.65 -4.45 3.61
C ALA A 417 -23.68 -3.32 3.80
N ILE A 418 -24.85 -3.66 4.33
CA ILE A 418 -25.89 -2.69 4.70
C ILE A 418 -25.83 -2.45 6.20
N LEU A 419 -25.06 -1.45 6.63
CA LEU A 419 -24.90 -1.06 8.02
C LEU A 419 -25.84 0.12 8.34
N ASN A 420 -27.15 -0.15 8.34
CA ASN A 420 -28.20 0.87 8.47
C ASN A 420 -28.11 1.74 9.73
N ASN A 421 -27.51 1.23 10.80
CA ASN A 421 -27.45 1.89 12.10
C ASN A 421 -26.00 2.31 12.48
N ALA A 422 -25.00 1.94 11.70
CA ALA A 422 -23.61 2.29 11.99
C ALA A 422 -23.36 3.80 11.81
N THR A 423 -22.87 4.45 12.83
CA THR A 423 -22.68 5.91 12.85
C THR A 423 -21.20 6.32 12.70
N PHE A 424 -20.28 5.50 13.15
CA PHE A 424 -18.82 5.78 13.15
C PHE A 424 -18.45 7.13 13.77
N ALA A 425 -19.28 7.63 14.72
CA ALA A 425 -19.17 9.00 15.22
C ALA A 425 -17.87 9.33 15.96
N LYS A 426 -17.17 8.32 16.50
CA LYS A 426 -15.89 8.49 17.21
C LYS A 426 -14.69 7.98 16.43
N THR A 427 -14.89 7.45 15.23
CA THR A 427 -13.86 6.81 14.44
C THR A 427 -12.83 7.84 13.94
N LYS A 428 -11.56 7.63 14.30
CA LYS A 428 -10.42 8.48 13.94
C LYS A 428 -9.67 7.96 12.71
N ASN A 429 -9.70 6.64 12.48
CA ASN A 429 -8.98 6.00 11.38
C ASN A 429 -9.87 5.00 10.64
N THR A 430 -10.06 5.22 9.34
CA THR A 430 -10.82 4.35 8.43
C THR A 430 -9.98 3.89 7.24
N GLU A 431 -8.64 4.04 7.34
CA GLU A 431 -7.71 3.60 6.29
C GLU A 431 -8.02 2.17 5.86
N LYS A 432 -8.17 1.93 4.55
CA LYS A 432 -8.40 0.60 3.95
C LYS A 432 -9.62 -0.17 4.49
N MET A 433 -10.58 0.50 5.16
CA MET A 433 -11.69 -0.16 5.88
C MET A 433 -12.46 -1.18 5.03
N PHE A 434 -12.71 -0.91 3.76
CA PHE A 434 -13.38 -1.77 2.79
C PHE A 434 -12.50 -2.07 1.56
N LYS A 435 -11.18 -1.91 1.68
CA LYS A 435 -10.26 -2.17 0.58
C LYS A 435 -10.29 -3.65 0.19
N ASP A 436 -10.21 -3.93 -1.12
CA ASP A 436 -10.21 -5.30 -1.67
C ASP A 436 -11.44 -6.14 -1.28
N THR A 437 -12.52 -5.52 -0.77
CA THR A 437 -13.73 -6.26 -0.41
C THR A 437 -14.40 -6.85 -1.63
N GLN A 438 -14.80 -8.12 -1.51
CA GLN A 438 -15.63 -8.80 -2.49
C GLN A 438 -17.11 -8.67 -2.06
N SER A 439 -17.79 -7.64 -2.56
CA SER A 439 -19.21 -7.42 -2.30
C SER A 439 -20.04 -7.77 -3.53
N SER A 440 -21.15 -8.48 -3.32
CA SER A 440 -22.00 -8.90 -4.43
C SER A 440 -22.82 -7.76 -5.04
N SER A 441 -23.03 -6.61 -4.34
CA SER A 441 -23.89 -5.54 -4.86
C SER A 441 -23.63 -4.14 -4.30
N SER A 442 -23.51 -3.93 -2.98
CA SER A 442 -23.45 -2.56 -2.44
C SER A 442 -22.83 -2.45 -1.05
N ILE A 443 -22.21 -1.29 -0.78
CA ILE A 443 -21.85 -0.82 0.55
C ILE A 443 -22.73 0.39 0.86
N GLN A 444 -23.57 0.29 1.88
CA GLN A 444 -24.51 1.34 2.27
C GLN A 444 -24.34 1.67 3.75
N LEU A 445 -24.04 2.92 4.04
CA LEU A 445 -23.81 3.46 5.38
C LEU A 445 -24.65 4.73 5.58
N PRO A 446 -25.99 4.62 5.61
CA PRO A 446 -26.89 5.79 5.53
C PRO A 446 -26.83 6.71 6.75
N LYS A 447 -26.27 6.25 7.89
CA LYS A 447 -26.11 7.04 9.12
C LYS A 447 -24.68 7.38 9.48
N ALA A 448 -23.70 6.94 8.67
CA ALA A 448 -22.29 7.19 8.95
C ALA A 448 -21.93 8.67 8.77
N VAL A 449 -21.25 9.25 9.71
CA VAL A 449 -20.88 10.68 9.71
C VAL A 449 -19.36 10.94 9.58
N PHE A 450 -18.52 10.11 10.14
CA PHE A 450 -17.04 10.16 10.08
C PHE A 450 -16.42 11.52 10.44
N ASP A 451 -17.04 12.29 11.31
CA ASP A 451 -16.61 13.66 11.64
C ASP A 451 -15.25 13.72 12.37
N GLU A 452 -14.89 12.65 13.07
CA GLU A 452 -13.62 12.57 13.81
C GLU A 452 -12.50 11.88 13.01
N THR A 453 -12.82 11.35 11.83
CA THR A 453 -11.85 10.61 11.01
C THR A 453 -10.79 11.53 10.44
N THR A 454 -9.51 11.19 10.68
CA THR A 454 -8.35 11.92 10.17
C THR A 454 -7.67 11.25 8.98
N ASN A 455 -7.89 9.94 8.77
CA ASN A 455 -7.31 9.19 7.65
C ASN A 455 -8.40 8.33 6.99
N THR A 456 -8.65 8.60 5.70
CA THR A 456 -9.58 7.87 4.85
C THR A 456 -8.90 7.22 3.65
N ASN A 457 -7.56 7.17 3.66
CA ASN A 457 -6.77 6.64 2.55
C ASN A 457 -7.21 5.22 2.19
N SER A 458 -7.42 4.99 0.89
CA SER A 458 -7.76 3.68 0.32
C SER A 458 -9.02 3.03 0.92
N MET A 459 -9.93 3.82 1.56
CA MET A 459 -11.05 3.29 2.36
C MET A 459 -11.91 2.27 1.60
N PHE A 460 -12.14 2.45 0.30
CA PHE A 460 -12.91 1.55 -0.56
C PHE A 460 -12.10 1.00 -1.74
N MET A 461 -10.80 1.26 -1.80
CA MET A 461 -9.94 0.90 -2.92
C MET A 461 -10.14 -0.54 -3.37
N ASN A 462 -10.28 -0.75 -4.69
CA ASN A 462 -10.39 -2.08 -5.31
C ASN A 462 -11.56 -2.94 -4.76
N SER A 463 -12.57 -2.31 -4.14
CA SER A 463 -13.81 -3.01 -3.77
C SER A 463 -14.62 -3.37 -5.02
N THR A 464 -15.20 -4.58 -5.07
CA THR A 464 -16.06 -4.99 -6.20
C THR A 464 -17.49 -4.43 -6.12
N SER A 465 -17.79 -3.59 -5.13
CA SER A 465 -19.11 -2.97 -4.96
C SER A 465 -19.45 -2.02 -6.10
N ALA A 466 -20.56 -2.28 -6.80
CA ALA A 466 -21.08 -1.38 -7.81
C ALA A 466 -21.76 -0.13 -7.24
N LYS A 467 -22.09 -0.11 -5.94
CA LYS A 467 -22.79 0.99 -5.27
C LYS A 467 -22.12 1.34 -3.94
N ILE A 468 -21.83 2.64 -3.77
CA ILE A 468 -21.33 3.18 -2.51
C ILE A 468 -22.18 4.37 -2.12
N LEU A 469 -22.93 4.23 -1.01
CA LEU A 469 -23.92 5.22 -0.56
C LEU A 469 -23.62 5.68 0.87
N LEU A 470 -23.17 6.92 1.00
CA LEU A 470 -22.71 7.57 2.23
C LEU A 470 -23.32 8.99 2.34
N PRO A 471 -24.64 9.16 2.32
CA PRO A 471 -25.28 10.48 2.14
C PRO A 471 -25.02 11.48 3.28
N LEU A 472 -24.67 11.03 4.48
CA LEU A 472 -24.39 11.87 5.64
C LEU A 472 -22.88 12.03 5.96
N ALA A 473 -22.02 11.27 5.31
CA ALA A 473 -20.58 11.30 5.59
C ALA A 473 -19.93 12.63 5.19
N THR A 474 -19.35 13.35 6.13
CA THR A 474 -18.71 14.65 5.90
C THR A 474 -17.20 14.57 5.74
N PHE A 475 -16.51 13.72 6.50
CA PHE A 475 -15.05 13.56 6.53
C PHE A 475 -14.28 14.88 6.78
N ALA A 476 -14.86 15.78 7.60
CA ALA A 476 -14.37 17.15 7.74
C ALA A 476 -12.94 17.26 8.28
N LYS A 477 -12.48 16.27 9.09
CA LYS A 477 -11.13 16.23 9.68
C LYS A 477 -10.14 15.35 8.92
N SER A 478 -10.57 14.65 7.89
CA SER A 478 -9.68 13.78 7.12
C SER A 478 -8.60 14.61 6.44
N THR A 479 -7.33 14.29 6.69
CA THR A 479 -6.17 14.93 6.06
C THR A 479 -5.67 14.16 4.84
N ASP A 480 -5.98 12.86 4.75
CA ASP A 480 -5.61 12.01 3.63
C ASP A 480 -6.83 11.26 3.08
N ALA A 481 -7.20 11.60 1.86
CA ALA A 481 -8.27 10.97 1.08
C ALA A 481 -7.73 10.20 -0.15
N GLY A 482 -6.41 10.01 -0.22
CA GLY A 482 -5.75 9.34 -1.36
C GLY A 482 -6.33 7.95 -1.63
N SER A 483 -6.50 7.60 -2.90
CA SER A 483 -7.00 6.30 -3.36
C SER A 483 -8.35 5.85 -2.76
N MET A 484 -9.12 6.78 -2.17
CA MET A 484 -10.33 6.43 -1.39
C MET A 484 -11.32 5.58 -2.19
N PHE A 485 -11.50 5.87 -3.47
CA PHE A 485 -12.40 5.16 -4.39
C PHE A 485 -11.66 4.60 -5.61
N GLU A 486 -10.37 4.31 -5.51
CA GLU A 486 -9.56 3.78 -6.61
C GLU A 486 -10.02 2.37 -7.02
N LYS A 487 -10.10 2.10 -8.32
CA LYS A 487 -10.41 0.79 -8.93
C LYS A 487 -11.76 0.19 -8.49
N ILE A 488 -12.81 1.00 -8.48
CA ILE A 488 -14.15 0.54 -8.13
C ILE A 488 -15.09 0.62 -9.35
N PRO A 489 -15.81 -0.44 -9.72
CA PRO A 489 -16.75 -0.44 -10.85
C PRO A 489 -18.08 0.23 -10.48
N LEU A 490 -18.06 1.51 -10.10
CA LEU A 490 -19.21 2.25 -9.60
C LEU A 490 -20.29 2.47 -10.68
N THR A 491 -21.53 2.08 -10.37
CA THR A 491 -22.74 2.42 -11.14
C THR A 491 -23.66 3.36 -10.39
N GLU A 492 -23.57 3.41 -9.06
CA GLU A 492 -24.32 4.32 -8.21
C GLU A 492 -23.44 4.81 -7.05
N PHE A 493 -23.47 6.12 -6.83
CA PHE A 493 -22.57 6.77 -5.88
C PHE A 493 -23.28 7.95 -5.20
N ASP A 494 -23.22 7.99 -3.85
CA ASP A 494 -23.72 9.13 -3.07
C ASP A 494 -22.70 9.50 -1.98
N LEU A 495 -22.07 10.64 -2.15
CA LEU A 495 -21.21 11.30 -1.18
C LEU A 495 -21.59 12.79 -1.07
N SER A 496 -22.89 13.10 -1.17
CA SER A 496 -23.43 14.45 -1.32
C SER A 496 -23.18 15.38 -0.12
N SER A 497 -22.85 14.83 1.07
CA SER A 497 -22.50 15.61 2.26
C SER A 497 -21.01 15.79 2.49
N ALA A 498 -20.14 15.12 1.73
CA ALA A 498 -18.69 15.14 1.95
C ALA A 498 -18.12 16.52 1.68
N THR A 499 -17.42 17.06 2.66
CA THR A 499 -16.69 18.32 2.54
C THR A 499 -15.20 18.10 2.33
N LEU A 500 -14.60 17.11 2.99
CA LEU A 500 -13.17 16.80 2.96
C LEU A 500 -12.28 18.04 3.15
N ALA A 501 -12.76 19.02 3.95
CA ALA A 501 -12.19 20.37 4.02
C ALA A 501 -10.75 20.43 4.55
N SER A 502 -10.32 19.41 5.29
CA SER A 502 -8.96 19.31 5.84
C SER A 502 -8.03 18.44 5.00
N ALA A 503 -8.55 17.82 3.94
CA ALA A 503 -7.75 16.89 3.15
C ALA A 503 -6.72 17.63 2.29
N THR A 504 -5.45 17.25 2.46
CA THR A 504 -4.32 17.77 1.68
C THR A 504 -4.00 16.85 0.51
N ASN A 505 -4.30 15.55 0.61
CA ASN A 505 -4.01 14.53 -0.38
C ASN A 505 -5.27 13.92 -0.98
N PHE A 506 -5.45 14.07 -2.30
CA PHE A 506 -6.49 13.45 -3.12
C PHE A 506 -5.88 12.59 -4.25
N ASN A 507 -4.61 12.19 -4.12
CA ASN A 507 -3.95 11.36 -5.13
C ASN A 507 -4.77 10.09 -5.41
N ASN A 508 -5.02 9.78 -6.69
CA ASN A 508 -5.77 8.60 -7.13
C ASN A 508 -7.21 8.49 -6.61
N PHE A 509 -7.85 9.55 -6.15
CA PHE A 509 -9.13 9.51 -5.42
C PHE A 509 -10.22 8.68 -6.11
N PHE A 510 -10.41 8.82 -7.46
CA PHE A 510 -11.30 8.04 -8.33
C PHE A 510 -10.55 7.33 -9.45
N LYS A 511 -9.27 7.08 -9.32
CA LYS A 511 -8.48 6.46 -10.38
C LYS A 511 -9.03 5.09 -10.76
N GLU A 512 -9.14 4.83 -12.07
CA GLU A 512 -9.63 3.57 -12.63
C GLU A 512 -11.04 3.18 -12.13
N SER A 513 -11.89 4.17 -11.81
CA SER A 513 -13.21 3.94 -11.19
C SER A 513 -14.34 4.44 -12.04
N GLY A 514 -15.54 3.93 -11.75
CA GLY A 514 -16.78 4.36 -12.39
C GLY A 514 -17.25 3.46 -13.53
N TYR A 515 -18.26 3.95 -14.22
CA TYR A 515 -18.85 3.35 -15.40
C TYR A 515 -19.38 4.49 -16.28
N TYR A 516 -19.41 4.32 -17.60
CA TYR A 516 -19.76 5.41 -18.55
C TYR A 516 -21.12 6.09 -18.31
N THR A 517 -22.06 5.45 -17.60
CA THR A 517 -23.34 6.04 -17.19
C THR A 517 -23.31 6.74 -15.85
N LEU A 518 -22.21 6.62 -15.08
CA LEU A 518 -22.11 7.19 -13.74
C LEU A 518 -22.02 8.71 -13.80
N ALA A 519 -22.90 9.39 -13.06
CA ALA A 519 -22.76 10.79 -12.73
C ALA A 519 -22.21 10.95 -11.31
N VAL A 520 -21.05 11.55 -11.18
CA VAL A 520 -20.46 11.88 -9.88
C VAL A 520 -20.77 13.33 -9.56
N ASN A 521 -21.49 13.56 -8.46
CA ASN A 521 -21.86 14.89 -7.98
C ASN A 521 -21.32 15.10 -6.57
N LEU A 522 -20.41 16.07 -6.39
CA LEU A 522 -19.75 16.40 -5.13
C LEU A 522 -20.03 17.86 -4.72
N PRO A 523 -21.30 18.22 -4.39
CA PRO A 523 -21.73 19.60 -4.23
C PRO A 523 -21.15 20.32 -3.02
N LYS A 524 -20.56 19.60 -2.07
CA LYS A 524 -19.95 20.15 -0.85
C LYS A 524 -18.45 19.93 -0.76
N LEU A 525 -17.84 19.27 -1.77
CA LEU A 525 -16.40 19.05 -1.78
C LEU A 525 -15.65 20.36 -1.65
N SER A 526 -14.69 20.43 -0.74
CA SER A 526 -13.80 21.56 -0.56
C SER A 526 -12.36 21.13 -0.81
N LEU A 527 -11.65 21.85 -1.66
CA LEU A 527 -10.22 21.66 -1.90
C LEU A 527 -9.38 22.73 -1.18
N ALA A 528 -9.96 23.37 -0.15
CA ALA A 528 -9.33 24.50 0.53
C ALA A 528 -7.95 24.18 1.13
N SER A 529 -7.74 22.97 1.58
CA SER A 529 -6.46 22.49 2.14
C SER A 529 -5.69 21.58 1.16
N ALA A 530 -6.25 21.31 -0.04
CA ALA A 530 -5.64 20.38 -0.97
C ALA A 530 -4.27 20.86 -1.46
N GLU A 531 -3.31 19.95 -1.49
CA GLU A 531 -1.96 20.12 -2.01
C GLU A 531 -1.73 19.23 -3.23
N ASN A 532 -2.21 17.98 -3.18
CA ASN A 532 -1.99 16.97 -4.19
C ASN A 532 -3.31 16.44 -4.77
N LEU A 533 -3.55 16.71 -6.06
CA LEU A 533 -4.66 16.20 -6.86
C LEU A 533 -4.19 15.25 -7.97
N SER A 534 -2.94 14.78 -7.92
CA SER A 534 -2.37 13.95 -8.98
C SER A 534 -3.20 12.68 -9.21
N SER A 535 -3.44 12.35 -10.47
CA SER A 535 -4.20 11.17 -10.88
C SER A 535 -5.61 11.05 -10.28
N MET A 536 -6.20 12.15 -9.77
CA MET A 536 -7.47 12.13 -9.01
C MET A 536 -8.60 11.39 -9.73
N PHE A 537 -8.69 11.50 -11.05
CA PHE A 537 -9.65 10.83 -11.92
C PHE A 537 -9.00 9.98 -13.02
N GLN A 538 -7.69 9.73 -12.94
CA GLN A 538 -6.94 9.02 -13.98
C GLN A 538 -7.61 7.70 -14.36
N LYS A 539 -7.82 7.48 -15.68
CA LYS A 539 -8.48 6.28 -16.23
C LYS A 539 -9.89 6.01 -15.69
N SER A 540 -10.56 7.03 -15.14
CA SER A 540 -11.94 6.84 -14.70
C SER A 540 -12.90 6.74 -15.89
N GLU A 541 -13.95 5.92 -15.74
CA GLU A 541 -15.03 5.77 -16.71
C GLU A 541 -16.28 6.61 -16.35
N ILE A 542 -16.10 7.66 -15.55
CA ILE A 542 -17.19 8.55 -15.13
C ILE A 542 -17.73 9.29 -16.34
N GLY A 543 -19.04 9.16 -16.58
CA GLY A 543 -19.69 9.81 -17.75
C GLY A 543 -19.99 11.29 -17.54
N LYS A 544 -20.26 11.72 -16.30
CA LYS A 544 -20.48 13.12 -15.94
C LYS A 544 -19.89 13.44 -14.58
N LEU A 545 -19.11 14.51 -14.51
CA LEU A 545 -18.55 15.03 -13.27
C LEU A 545 -19.15 16.40 -12.97
N THR A 546 -19.70 16.61 -11.77
CA THR A 546 -20.13 17.91 -11.27
C THR A 546 -19.42 18.19 -9.96
N LEU A 547 -18.56 19.19 -9.94
CA LEU A 547 -17.87 19.67 -8.74
C LEU A 547 -18.68 20.81 -8.10
N ASN A 548 -18.30 21.23 -6.91
CA ASN A 548 -18.95 22.31 -6.18
C ASN A 548 -18.94 23.62 -6.98
N GLU A 549 -20.11 24.30 -7.09
CA GLU A 549 -20.22 25.61 -7.75
C GLU A 549 -19.65 26.77 -6.88
N ALA A 550 -19.48 26.57 -5.58
CA ALA A 550 -18.80 27.55 -4.72
C ALA A 550 -17.27 27.40 -4.88
N SER A 551 -16.55 28.48 -4.64
CA SER A 551 -15.08 28.48 -4.75
C SER A 551 -14.45 27.24 -4.10
N MET A 552 -13.86 26.39 -4.93
CA MET A 552 -13.14 25.19 -4.50
C MET A 552 -11.65 25.48 -4.54
N GLY A 553 -11.03 25.66 -3.41
CA GLY A 553 -9.58 25.68 -3.34
C GLY A 553 -9.02 26.81 -2.53
N GLY A 554 -7.93 26.47 -1.87
CA GLY A 554 -6.99 27.39 -1.26
C GLY A 554 -5.73 27.48 -2.12
N ASN A 555 -4.85 28.41 -1.82
CA ASN A 555 -3.60 28.64 -2.54
C ASN A 555 -2.52 27.56 -2.25
N HIS A 556 -2.92 26.28 -2.08
CA HIS A 556 -2.02 25.21 -1.64
C HIS A 556 -1.82 24.09 -2.67
N ILE A 557 -2.67 24.03 -3.72
CA ILE A 557 -2.55 22.99 -4.75
C ILE A 557 -1.23 23.18 -5.51
N THR A 558 -0.36 22.19 -5.47
CA THR A 558 0.94 22.18 -6.13
C THR A 558 1.03 21.10 -7.21
N ASP A 559 0.30 19.98 -7.09
CA ASP A 559 0.34 18.88 -8.05
C ASP A 559 -1.05 18.53 -8.59
N MET A 560 -1.22 18.66 -9.91
CA MET A 560 -2.39 18.23 -10.67
C MET A 560 -2.01 17.28 -11.81
N SER A 561 -0.84 16.64 -11.73
CA SER A 561 -0.35 15.74 -12.78
C SER A 561 -1.30 14.58 -13.02
N SER A 562 -1.51 14.22 -14.28
CA SER A 562 -2.37 13.12 -14.71
C SER A 562 -3.81 13.15 -14.18
N MET A 563 -4.29 14.30 -13.67
CA MET A 563 -5.55 14.41 -12.92
C MET A 563 -6.74 13.80 -13.68
N PHE A 564 -6.82 13.98 -14.99
CA PHE A 564 -7.87 13.43 -15.86
C PHE A 564 -7.30 12.52 -16.96
N GLN A 565 -6.04 12.13 -16.88
CA GLN A 565 -5.41 11.31 -17.91
C GLN A 565 -6.24 10.04 -18.19
N ASP A 566 -6.43 9.72 -19.48
CA ASP A 566 -7.14 8.53 -19.95
C ASP A 566 -8.61 8.41 -19.50
N CYS A 567 -9.29 9.52 -19.14
CA CYS A 567 -10.73 9.48 -18.83
C CYS A 567 -11.54 9.28 -20.12
N ALA A 568 -12.05 8.06 -20.29
CA ALA A 568 -12.62 7.62 -21.56
C ALA A 568 -14.06 8.11 -21.85
N SER A 569 -14.75 8.77 -20.92
CA SER A 569 -16.20 9.03 -21.06
C SER A 569 -16.60 10.50 -20.89
N LEU A 570 -15.71 11.37 -20.41
CA LEU A 570 -16.02 12.78 -20.18
C LEU A 570 -16.10 13.56 -21.50
N GLU A 571 -17.19 14.33 -21.70
CA GLU A 571 -17.34 15.26 -22.84
C GLU A 571 -16.97 16.71 -22.49
N GLU A 572 -17.08 17.09 -21.22
CA GLU A 572 -16.77 18.42 -20.71
C GLU A 572 -16.10 18.32 -19.33
N ILE A 573 -15.10 19.16 -19.10
CA ILE A 573 -14.44 19.34 -17.79
C ILE A 573 -14.50 20.83 -17.47
N ASP A 574 -15.11 21.18 -16.35
CA ASP A 574 -15.22 22.56 -15.87
C ASP A 574 -14.53 22.72 -14.50
N LEU A 575 -13.41 23.45 -14.50
CA LEU A 575 -12.60 23.72 -13.32
C LEU A 575 -12.58 25.23 -12.96
N HIS A 576 -13.48 26.05 -13.53
CA HIS A 576 -13.41 27.52 -13.38
C HIS A 576 -13.46 27.98 -11.92
N ASN A 577 -14.09 27.22 -11.03
CA ASN A 577 -14.21 27.52 -9.59
C ASN A 577 -13.02 27.06 -8.76
N ILE A 578 -12.06 26.30 -9.34
CA ILE A 578 -10.84 25.89 -8.66
C ILE A 578 -9.87 27.06 -8.69
N THR A 579 -9.25 27.35 -7.55
CA THR A 579 -8.10 28.27 -7.44
C THR A 579 -6.88 27.45 -7.09
N THR A 580 -5.77 27.70 -7.78
CA THR A 580 -4.53 26.99 -7.49
C THR A 580 -3.53 27.86 -6.76
N GLY A 581 -2.70 27.24 -5.94
CA GLY A 581 -1.43 27.80 -5.48
C GLY A 581 -0.40 27.87 -6.63
N PRO A 582 0.86 28.11 -6.31
CA PRO A 582 1.94 27.96 -7.28
C PRO A 582 2.12 26.48 -7.63
N LEU A 583 1.52 26.07 -8.76
CA LEU A 583 1.66 24.70 -9.25
C LEU A 583 3.12 24.37 -9.55
N GLU A 584 3.50 23.14 -9.26
CA GLU A 584 4.83 22.58 -9.53
C GLU A 584 4.78 21.51 -10.63
N ASN A 585 3.65 20.75 -10.70
CA ASN A 585 3.50 19.65 -11.65
C ASN A 585 2.08 19.60 -12.22
N ILE A 586 1.97 19.61 -13.55
CA ILE A 586 0.71 19.41 -14.31
C ILE A 586 0.92 18.47 -15.50
N ALA A 587 2.02 17.71 -15.54
CA ALA A 587 2.31 16.80 -16.64
C ALA A 587 1.14 15.84 -16.89
N SER A 588 0.77 15.64 -18.14
CA SER A 588 -0.29 14.74 -18.57
C SER A 588 -1.69 15.02 -17.98
N MET A 589 -1.94 16.21 -17.40
CA MET A 589 -3.16 16.51 -16.64
C MET A 589 -4.45 16.18 -17.42
N PHE A 590 -4.49 16.43 -18.71
CA PHE A 590 -5.63 16.18 -19.60
C PHE A 590 -5.27 15.25 -20.78
N LYS A 591 -4.24 14.41 -20.63
CA LYS A 591 -3.79 13.54 -21.70
C LYS A 591 -4.84 12.49 -22.04
N HIS A 592 -5.08 12.28 -23.36
CA HIS A 592 -5.88 11.21 -23.94
C HIS A 592 -7.31 11.14 -23.39
N LEU A 593 -8.11 12.17 -23.72
CA LEU A 593 -9.55 12.26 -23.45
C LEU A 593 -10.33 12.11 -24.76
N PRO A 594 -10.65 10.90 -25.21
CA PRO A 594 -11.10 10.64 -26.58
C PRO A 594 -12.46 11.26 -26.92
N TYR A 595 -13.28 11.62 -25.93
CA TYR A 595 -14.61 12.21 -26.14
C TYR A 595 -14.70 13.67 -25.70
N ILE A 596 -13.65 14.25 -25.13
CA ILE A 596 -13.66 15.62 -24.64
C ILE A 596 -13.90 16.64 -25.77
N LYS A 597 -14.82 17.57 -25.57
CA LYS A 597 -15.13 18.65 -26.49
C LYS A 597 -14.74 20.02 -25.93
N LYS A 598 -14.82 20.16 -24.61
CA LYS A 598 -14.57 21.42 -23.90
C LYS A 598 -13.84 21.21 -22.60
N ILE A 599 -12.83 22.03 -22.35
CA ILE A 599 -12.15 22.17 -21.09
C ILE A 599 -12.17 23.63 -20.66
N VAL A 600 -12.60 23.89 -19.41
CA VAL A 600 -12.53 25.20 -18.76
C VAL A 600 -11.47 25.10 -17.66
N LEU A 601 -10.34 25.78 -17.86
CA LEU A 601 -9.27 25.82 -16.87
C LEU A 601 -9.66 26.71 -15.68
N PRO A 602 -8.99 26.57 -14.51
CA PRO A 602 -9.17 27.42 -13.37
C PRO A 602 -9.08 28.91 -13.72
N SER A 603 -9.97 29.75 -13.14
CA SER A 603 -9.90 31.21 -13.34
C SER A 603 -8.60 31.81 -12.81
N ILE A 604 -8.04 31.19 -11.74
CA ILE A 604 -6.71 31.43 -11.19
C ILE A 604 -5.92 30.13 -11.34
N PHE A 605 -5.14 30.05 -12.43
CA PHE A 605 -4.32 28.91 -12.79
C PHE A 605 -2.85 29.35 -12.77
N ASN A 606 -2.19 29.21 -11.63
CA ASN A 606 -0.82 29.69 -11.42
C ASN A 606 0.21 28.65 -11.80
N THR A 607 0.64 28.68 -13.06
CA THR A 607 1.63 27.75 -13.62
C THR A 607 3.06 28.33 -13.68
N ALA A 608 3.31 29.48 -13.05
CA ALA A 608 4.59 30.17 -13.16
C ALA A 608 5.80 29.35 -12.66
N ASN A 609 5.60 28.40 -11.73
CA ASN A 609 6.65 27.54 -11.22
C ASN A 609 6.70 26.14 -11.85
N VAL A 610 5.77 25.84 -12.75
CA VAL A 610 5.73 24.52 -13.42
C VAL A 610 6.92 24.39 -14.36
N THR A 611 7.68 23.31 -14.18
CA THR A 611 8.83 22.99 -15.04
C THR A 611 8.49 21.93 -16.09
N ASP A 612 7.52 21.04 -15.80
CA ASP A 612 7.10 19.94 -16.67
C ASP A 612 5.66 20.11 -17.14
N PHE A 613 5.49 20.44 -18.42
CA PHE A 613 4.22 20.51 -19.14
C PHE A 613 4.04 19.33 -20.10
N SER A 614 4.83 18.29 -19.97
CA SER A 614 4.83 17.17 -20.90
C SER A 614 3.43 16.55 -21.02
N SER A 615 2.99 16.36 -22.26
CA SER A 615 1.68 15.76 -22.60
C SER A 615 0.46 16.44 -21.98
N PHE A 616 0.53 17.71 -21.55
CA PHE A 616 -0.54 18.41 -20.80
C PHE A 616 -1.93 18.26 -21.41
N LEU A 617 -2.07 18.42 -22.74
CA LEU A 617 -3.31 18.29 -23.50
C LEU A 617 -3.20 17.25 -24.63
N ALA A 618 -2.19 16.39 -24.60
CA ALA A 618 -1.91 15.45 -25.68
C ALA A 618 -3.08 14.49 -25.96
N ASP A 619 -3.23 14.10 -27.24
CA ASP A 619 -4.14 13.06 -27.72
C ASP A 619 -5.64 13.39 -27.56
N ASN A 620 -6.00 14.68 -27.52
CA ASN A 620 -7.39 15.16 -27.39
C ASN A 620 -8.00 15.50 -28.76
N ILE A 621 -8.22 14.49 -29.57
CA ILE A 621 -8.63 14.65 -30.99
C ILE A 621 -9.95 15.39 -31.20
N ARG A 622 -10.85 15.46 -30.22
CA ARG A 622 -12.17 16.12 -30.31
C ARG A 622 -12.25 17.42 -29.52
N LEU A 623 -11.20 17.79 -28.79
CA LEU A 623 -11.20 19.03 -28.02
C LEU A 623 -11.29 20.25 -28.95
N ALA A 624 -12.40 20.95 -28.89
CA ALA A 624 -12.64 22.14 -29.74
C ALA A 624 -12.51 23.45 -28.95
N THR A 625 -12.71 23.43 -27.64
CA THR A 625 -12.75 24.63 -26.81
C THR A 625 -11.87 24.49 -25.57
N LEU A 626 -10.90 25.37 -25.38
CA LEU A 626 -10.11 25.55 -24.20
C LEU A 626 -10.32 26.95 -23.63
N GLU A 627 -11.15 27.10 -22.61
CA GLU A 627 -11.38 28.39 -21.95
C GLU A 627 -10.29 28.65 -20.90
N ASN A 628 -9.90 29.91 -20.70
CA ASN A 628 -8.82 30.36 -19.82
C ASN A 628 -7.43 29.84 -20.21
N GLY A 629 -7.19 29.44 -21.46
CA GLY A 629 -5.89 29.00 -21.95
C GLY A 629 -4.80 30.10 -21.86
N ASP A 630 -5.22 31.38 -21.85
CA ASP A 630 -4.35 32.56 -21.64
C ASP A 630 -3.71 32.58 -20.20
N LYS A 631 -4.19 31.78 -19.28
CA LYS A 631 -3.65 31.66 -17.91
C LYS A 631 -2.43 30.74 -17.85
N ILE A 632 -2.18 29.93 -18.88
CA ILE A 632 -1.00 29.05 -18.91
C ILE A 632 0.24 29.91 -19.11
N LYS A 633 1.19 29.84 -18.18
CA LYS A 633 2.49 30.51 -18.21
C LYS A 633 3.62 29.49 -18.24
N LEU A 634 4.50 29.59 -19.22
CA LEU A 634 5.65 28.69 -19.40
C LEU A 634 6.96 29.30 -18.89
N THR A 635 6.91 30.27 -18.01
CA THR A 635 8.09 31.06 -17.55
C THR A 635 9.17 30.20 -16.91
N SER A 636 8.83 29.12 -16.20
CA SER A 636 9.77 28.17 -15.60
C SER A 636 9.84 26.82 -16.33
N ALA A 637 9.06 26.67 -17.41
CA ALA A 637 9.00 25.41 -18.15
C ALA A 637 10.39 25.02 -18.70
N THR A 638 10.77 23.78 -18.49
CA THR A 638 11.96 23.13 -19.08
C THR A 638 11.56 22.04 -20.05
N ASP A 639 10.43 21.38 -19.84
CA ASP A 639 9.89 20.31 -20.66
C ASP A 639 8.46 20.65 -21.12
N THR A 640 8.26 20.74 -22.43
CA THR A 640 6.97 20.93 -23.09
C THR A 640 6.68 19.83 -24.12
N ASN A 641 7.39 18.69 -23.99
CA ASN A 641 7.26 17.55 -24.86
C ASN A 641 5.79 17.10 -24.97
N HIS A 642 5.28 16.96 -26.20
CA HIS A 642 3.88 16.58 -26.49
C HIS A 642 2.79 17.48 -25.88
N MET A 643 3.08 18.68 -25.43
CA MET A 643 2.14 19.52 -24.65
C MET A 643 0.74 19.61 -25.27
N PHE A 644 0.62 19.78 -26.58
CA PHE A 644 -0.63 19.85 -27.36
C PHE A 644 -0.73 18.75 -28.43
N ALA A 645 0.17 17.79 -28.44
CA ALA A 645 0.24 16.79 -29.50
C ALA A 645 -1.13 16.13 -29.78
N ASN A 646 -1.50 15.99 -31.05
CA ASN A 646 -2.75 15.40 -31.51
C ASN A 646 -4.05 16.10 -31.01
N ALA A 647 -3.99 17.35 -30.57
CA ALA A 647 -5.20 18.14 -30.28
C ALA A 647 -5.75 18.75 -31.58
N ILE A 648 -6.10 17.89 -32.52
CA ILE A 648 -6.34 18.25 -33.94
C ILE A 648 -7.55 19.18 -34.16
N SER A 649 -8.54 19.19 -33.26
CA SER A 649 -9.72 20.05 -33.34
C SER A 649 -9.56 21.38 -32.60
N LEU A 650 -8.49 21.53 -31.80
CA LEU A 650 -8.21 22.72 -31.00
C LEU A 650 -7.51 23.78 -31.85
N ASP A 651 -8.13 24.97 -32.01
CA ASP A 651 -7.48 26.14 -32.60
C ASP A 651 -6.59 26.82 -31.53
N ILE A 652 -5.27 26.68 -31.69
CA ILE A 652 -4.29 27.20 -30.72
C ILE A 652 -3.82 28.64 -31.05
N LYS A 653 -4.44 29.34 -32.00
CA LYS A 653 -4.00 30.67 -32.46
C LYS A 653 -3.80 31.68 -31.33
N ASP A 654 -4.75 31.70 -30.36
CA ASP A 654 -4.69 32.65 -29.24
C ASP A 654 -3.60 32.27 -28.24
N PHE A 655 -3.32 30.96 -28.06
CA PHE A 655 -2.26 30.49 -27.19
C PHE A 655 -0.87 30.81 -27.75
N ILE A 656 -0.63 30.45 -29.02
CA ILE A 656 0.72 30.58 -29.61
C ILE A 656 1.20 32.03 -29.69
N HIS A 657 0.25 32.99 -29.90
CA HIS A 657 0.58 34.41 -29.95
C HIS A 657 0.95 35.02 -28.60
N HIS A 658 0.59 34.37 -27.47
CA HIS A 658 0.80 34.89 -26.12
C HIS A 658 1.80 34.04 -25.30
N ILE A 659 2.45 33.08 -25.95
CA ILE A 659 3.41 32.22 -25.30
C ILE A 659 4.63 33.01 -24.78
N GLU A 660 4.94 32.81 -23.50
CA GLU A 660 6.11 33.38 -22.84
C GLU A 660 6.92 32.25 -22.20
N SER A 661 8.19 32.12 -22.54
CA SER A 661 9.09 31.09 -21.98
C SER A 661 10.52 31.60 -21.89
N GLU A 662 11.29 31.01 -20.97
CA GLU A 662 12.71 31.39 -20.78
C GLU A 662 13.66 30.19 -20.85
N ASN A 663 13.22 29.00 -20.40
CA ASN A 663 14.12 27.89 -20.03
C ASN A 663 13.79 26.53 -20.68
N ILE A 664 12.92 26.50 -21.69
CA ILE A 664 12.54 25.25 -22.34
C ILE A 664 13.76 24.62 -22.99
N THR A 665 13.99 23.33 -22.68
CA THR A 665 15.06 22.51 -23.27
C THR A 665 14.52 21.42 -24.18
N ASP A 666 13.32 20.92 -23.93
CA ASP A 666 12.62 19.95 -24.78
C ASP A 666 11.25 20.51 -25.22
N ALA A 667 11.09 20.73 -26.51
CA ALA A 667 9.86 21.14 -27.15
C ALA A 667 9.41 20.12 -28.23
N SER A 668 9.92 18.88 -28.14
CA SER A 668 9.60 17.84 -29.10
C SER A 668 8.08 17.57 -29.09
N TYR A 669 7.49 17.44 -30.26
CA TYR A 669 6.05 17.23 -30.46
C TYR A 669 5.15 18.29 -29.83
N MET A 670 5.64 19.46 -29.39
CA MET A 670 4.85 20.44 -28.62
C MET A 670 3.55 20.82 -29.31
N PHE A 671 3.57 21.06 -30.60
CA PHE A 671 2.42 21.43 -31.47
C PHE A 671 2.14 20.37 -32.54
N TYR A 672 2.63 19.16 -32.35
CA TYR A 672 2.43 18.06 -33.30
C TYR A 672 0.96 17.84 -33.62
N ARG A 673 0.60 17.91 -34.92
CA ARG A 673 -0.78 17.70 -35.42
C ARG A 673 -1.85 18.59 -34.76
N THR A 674 -1.50 19.83 -34.42
CA THR A 674 -2.47 20.85 -33.95
C THR A 674 -2.91 21.74 -35.08
N THR A 675 -3.81 22.67 -34.80
CA THR A 675 -4.39 23.57 -35.82
C THR A 675 -4.29 25.03 -35.38
N SER A 676 -3.93 25.93 -36.32
CA SER A 676 -4.19 27.37 -36.23
C SER A 676 -4.97 27.84 -37.44
N SER A 677 -6.11 28.49 -37.21
CA SER A 677 -6.97 29.01 -38.29
C SER A 677 -6.41 30.26 -38.96
N GLN A 678 -5.35 30.87 -38.43
CA GLN A 678 -4.73 32.11 -38.91
C GLN A 678 -3.22 31.89 -39.15
N ASN A 679 -2.62 32.81 -39.93
CA ASN A 679 -1.18 32.93 -40.06
C ASN A 679 -0.58 33.05 -38.65
N THR A 680 0.46 32.28 -38.38
CA THR A 680 1.04 32.15 -37.06
C THR A 680 2.50 32.54 -37.08
N THR A 681 2.82 33.61 -36.37
CA THR A 681 4.21 34.02 -36.12
C THR A 681 4.60 33.60 -34.70
N VAL A 682 5.67 32.85 -34.56
CA VAL A 682 6.26 32.52 -33.27
C VAL A 682 6.73 33.83 -32.61
N PRO A 683 6.19 34.19 -31.41
CA PRO A 683 6.50 35.51 -30.82
C PRO A 683 7.89 35.54 -30.22
N THR A 684 8.49 36.73 -30.14
CA THR A 684 9.81 36.95 -29.55
C THR A 684 9.85 36.68 -28.05
N THR A 685 8.69 36.57 -27.40
CA THR A 685 8.57 36.17 -25.97
C THR A 685 8.73 34.66 -25.74
N PHE A 686 8.59 33.88 -26.80
CA PHE A 686 8.91 32.45 -26.78
C PHE A 686 10.43 32.29 -27.02
N LYS A 687 11.20 32.21 -25.94
CA LYS A 687 12.64 32.03 -26.02
C LYS A 687 13.00 30.60 -26.39
N THR A 688 13.58 30.44 -27.59
CA THR A 688 13.94 29.11 -28.13
C THR A 688 15.44 28.82 -28.05
N ASN A 689 16.24 29.76 -27.54
CA ASN A 689 17.70 29.69 -27.50
C ASN A 689 18.25 28.57 -26.58
N HIS A 690 17.43 27.99 -25.72
CA HIS A 690 17.79 26.85 -24.84
C HIS A 690 17.21 25.52 -25.30
N ILE A 691 16.34 25.53 -26.32
CA ILE A 691 15.70 24.30 -26.80
C ILE A 691 16.74 23.48 -27.56
N SER A 692 17.08 22.32 -27.00
CA SER A 692 17.99 21.35 -27.61
C SER A 692 17.27 20.32 -28.48
N ASN A 693 16.06 19.95 -28.11
CA ASN A 693 15.24 18.97 -28.79
C ASN A 693 13.98 19.63 -29.39
N MET A 694 13.97 19.75 -30.73
CA MET A 694 12.86 20.33 -31.52
C MET A 694 12.21 19.27 -32.42
N LYS A 695 12.42 17.98 -32.14
CA LYS A 695 11.85 16.89 -32.94
C LYS A 695 10.33 17.03 -33.03
N ASP A 696 9.79 16.97 -34.27
CA ASP A 696 8.36 17.07 -34.55
C ASP A 696 7.64 18.27 -33.93
N MET A 697 8.34 19.34 -33.52
CA MET A 697 7.76 20.45 -32.77
C MET A 697 6.53 21.06 -33.48
N PHE A 698 6.54 21.17 -34.78
CA PHE A 698 5.44 21.61 -35.65
C PHE A 698 5.07 20.52 -36.66
N GLY A 699 5.45 19.28 -36.46
CA GLY A 699 5.11 18.18 -37.35
C GLY A 699 3.59 18.05 -37.49
N GLY A 700 3.08 18.01 -38.72
CA GLY A 700 1.66 17.97 -38.99
C GLY A 700 0.87 19.21 -38.55
N PHE A 701 1.51 20.35 -38.23
CA PHE A 701 0.84 21.57 -37.80
C PHE A 701 0.04 22.22 -38.95
N LYS A 702 -1.29 22.21 -38.81
CA LYS A 702 -2.19 22.79 -39.82
C LYS A 702 -2.30 24.29 -39.66
N VAL A 703 -1.65 25.05 -40.54
CA VAL A 703 -1.60 26.50 -40.52
C VAL A 703 -1.40 27.07 -41.95
N PRO A 704 -2.07 28.17 -42.33
CA PRO A 704 -1.85 28.77 -43.66
C PRO A 704 -0.41 29.25 -43.83
N LEU A 705 0.17 29.91 -42.85
CA LEU A 705 1.56 30.37 -42.82
C LEU A 705 2.14 30.21 -41.44
N LEU A 706 3.29 29.54 -41.34
CA LEU A 706 4.10 29.43 -40.15
C LEU A 706 5.34 30.32 -40.28
N ASP A 707 5.41 31.36 -39.48
CA ASP A 707 6.53 32.27 -39.42
C ASP A 707 7.39 31.98 -38.17
N ILE A 708 8.55 31.36 -38.39
CA ILE A 708 9.54 31.02 -37.38
C ILE A 708 10.74 31.97 -37.39
N SER A 709 10.60 33.13 -38.02
CA SER A 709 11.68 34.10 -38.17
C SER A 709 12.24 34.64 -36.86
N ASN A 710 11.46 34.54 -35.75
CA ASN A 710 11.90 34.95 -34.42
C ASN A 710 12.54 33.82 -33.60
N MET A 711 12.61 32.59 -34.12
CA MET A 711 13.21 31.47 -33.37
C MET A 711 14.75 31.56 -33.41
N ASN A 712 15.33 31.14 -32.30
CA ASN A 712 16.78 30.96 -32.14
C ASN A 712 17.07 29.46 -32.01
N PHE A 713 18.14 28.98 -32.62
CA PHE A 713 18.51 27.57 -32.72
C PHE A 713 19.88 27.26 -32.07
N ASP A 714 20.46 28.21 -31.32
CA ASP A 714 21.82 28.11 -30.78
C ASP A 714 22.07 26.83 -29.99
N SER A 715 21.09 26.28 -29.32
CA SER A 715 21.20 25.03 -28.52
C SER A 715 20.65 23.79 -29.22
N ALA A 716 20.08 23.94 -30.43
CA ALA A 716 19.42 22.83 -31.10
C ALA A 716 20.41 21.70 -31.42
N THR A 717 20.10 20.48 -30.99
CA THR A 717 20.83 19.26 -31.32
C THR A 717 20.11 18.44 -32.39
N THR A 718 18.77 18.53 -32.43
CA THR A 718 17.94 17.87 -33.43
C THR A 718 16.75 18.74 -33.82
N MET A 719 16.41 18.74 -35.08
CA MET A 719 15.19 19.26 -35.70
C MET A 719 14.54 18.18 -36.57
N GLU A 720 14.71 16.92 -36.19
CA GLU A 720 14.06 15.79 -36.86
C GLU A 720 12.56 16.01 -36.99
N GLU A 721 12.05 15.86 -38.21
CA GLU A 721 10.63 15.98 -38.58
C GLU A 721 9.97 17.27 -38.06
N MET A 722 10.73 18.30 -37.65
CA MET A 722 10.23 19.54 -37.01
C MET A 722 9.13 20.24 -37.82
N LEU A 723 9.18 20.19 -39.13
CA LEU A 723 8.24 20.82 -40.08
C LEU A 723 7.62 19.77 -40.99
N SER A 724 7.57 18.53 -40.57
CA SER A 724 6.98 17.40 -41.30
C SER A 724 5.47 17.62 -41.54
N GLY A 725 4.91 16.95 -42.54
CA GLY A 725 3.46 16.80 -42.70
C GLY A 725 2.93 15.71 -41.78
N ALA A 726 1.59 15.56 -41.65
CA ALA A 726 0.98 14.46 -40.95
C ALA A 726 1.12 13.15 -41.74
N ASN A 727 1.43 12.07 -41.08
CA ASN A 727 1.47 10.75 -41.69
C ASN A 727 0.05 10.27 -42.05
N PRO A 728 -0.26 9.99 -43.33
CA PRO A 728 -1.62 9.62 -43.77
C PRO A 728 -2.10 8.27 -43.19
N ASP A 729 -1.22 7.41 -42.74
CA ASP A 729 -1.62 6.07 -42.23
C ASP A 729 -2.21 6.08 -40.81
N GLU A 730 -2.11 7.20 -40.09
CA GLU A 730 -2.53 7.27 -38.69
C GLU A 730 -3.89 7.94 -38.43
N ILE A 731 -4.51 8.59 -39.44
CA ILE A 731 -5.81 9.28 -39.25
C ILE A 731 -6.81 8.96 -40.35
N THR A 732 -8.04 8.64 -39.95
CA THR A 732 -9.21 8.36 -40.78
C THR A 732 -10.02 9.61 -41.21
N LEU A 733 -9.55 10.81 -40.95
CA LEU A 733 -10.23 12.09 -41.23
C LEU A 733 -9.40 12.88 -42.26
N ASP A 734 -9.90 13.03 -43.49
CA ASP A 734 -9.45 13.92 -44.59
C ASP A 734 -7.97 14.41 -44.48
N ASP A 735 -7.04 13.47 -44.52
CA ASP A 735 -5.68 13.51 -43.98
C ASP A 735 -4.73 14.45 -44.76
N ASN A 736 -5.14 14.92 -45.90
CA ASN A 736 -4.31 15.73 -46.79
C ASN A 736 -4.23 17.23 -46.45
N LYS A 737 -4.63 17.65 -45.25
CA LYS A 737 -4.73 19.08 -44.87
C LYS A 737 -3.85 19.46 -43.68
N TYR A 738 -3.06 18.56 -43.15
CA TYR A 738 -2.23 18.83 -41.97
C TYR A 738 -0.77 19.08 -42.33
N SER A 739 -0.48 20.30 -42.77
CA SER A 739 0.89 20.83 -42.90
C SER A 739 0.87 22.33 -43.05
N ALA A 740 1.99 22.98 -42.80
CA ALA A 740 2.16 24.38 -43.11
C ALA A 740 2.18 24.59 -44.61
N GLN A 741 1.35 25.51 -45.13
CA GLN A 741 1.32 25.84 -46.55
C GLN A 741 2.47 26.75 -46.96
N GLN A 742 2.98 27.56 -46.04
CA GLN A 742 4.15 28.41 -46.20
C GLN A 742 4.92 28.50 -44.89
N ILE A 743 6.26 28.46 -44.97
CA ILE A 743 7.17 28.58 -43.81
C ILE A 743 8.09 29.77 -44.08
N ILE A 744 8.20 30.67 -43.09
CA ILE A 744 9.14 31.79 -43.12
C ILE A 744 10.22 31.53 -42.09
N TRP A 745 11.42 31.40 -42.55
CA TRP A 745 12.65 31.26 -41.75
C TRP A 745 13.25 32.64 -41.41
N PRO A 746 14.21 32.72 -40.44
CA PRO A 746 15.02 33.92 -40.24
C PRO A 746 15.70 34.41 -41.52
N ASP A 747 15.73 35.72 -41.72
CA ASP A 747 16.37 36.37 -42.87
C ASP A 747 17.89 36.50 -42.74
N HIS A 748 18.41 36.10 -41.57
CA HIS A 748 19.86 36.03 -41.26
C HIS A 748 20.31 34.56 -41.15
N PRO A 749 21.66 34.29 -41.21
CA PRO A 749 22.15 32.94 -40.98
C PRO A 749 21.67 32.36 -39.62
N VAL A 750 21.18 31.14 -39.68
CA VAL A 750 20.74 30.38 -38.49
C VAL A 750 21.97 29.74 -37.83
N GLU A 751 22.29 30.17 -36.64
CA GLU A 751 23.34 29.55 -35.84
C GLU A 751 22.78 28.33 -35.14
N ALA A 752 23.34 27.15 -35.41
CA ALA A 752 22.93 25.89 -34.81
C ALA A 752 24.16 24.95 -34.64
N PRO A 753 25.16 25.36 -33.86
CA PRO A 753 26.47 24.70 -33.86
C PRO A 753 26.45 23.23 -33.40
N TYR A 754 25.43 22.85 -32.62
CA TYR A 754 25.27 21.50 -32.09
C TYR A 754 24.30 20.62 -32.87
N LEU A 755 23.69 21.15 -33.95
CA LEU A 755 22.69 20.46 -34.73
C LEU A 755 23.27 19.25 -35.43
N ALA A 756 22.86 18.06 -35.03
CA ALA A 756 23.35 16.80 -35.57
C ALA A 756 22.41 16.18 -36.62
N SER A 757 21.11 16.47 -36.55
CA SER A 757 20.10 15.84 -37.40
C SER A 757 19.03 16.82 -37.91
N LEU A 758 18.80 16.76 -39.21
CA LEU A 758 17.69 17.35 -39.95
C LEU A 758 16.82 16.25 -40.62
N ARG A 759 16.91 15.03 -40.10
CA ARG A 759 16.18 13.88 -40.61
C ARG A 759 14.67 14.19 -40.70
N GLY A 760 14.07 13.95 -41.86
CA GLY A 760 12.66 14.15 -42.09
C GLY A 760 12.15 15.60 -41.96
N LEU A 761 13.02 16.63 -41.91
CA LEU A 761 12.64 18.02 -41.60
C LEU A 761 11.34 18.46 -42.26
N TYR A 762 11.13 18.11 -43.52
CA TYR A 762 9.95 18.46 -44.34
C TYR A 762 9.17 17.22 -44.81
N LYS A 763 9.50 16.04 -44.31
CA LYS A 763 8.88 14.77 -44.70
C LYS A 763 7.36 14.87 -44.71
N GLY A 764 6.71 14.38 -45.74
CA GLY A 764 5.23 14.34 -45.84
C GLY A 764 4.54 15.70 -45.92
N ASN A 765 5.26 16.81 -46.06
CA ASN A 765 4.64 18.14 -46.16
C ASN A 765 4.07 18.39 -47.54
N HIS A 766 2.83 17.98 -47.81
CA HIS A 766 2.18 17.98 -49.14
C HIS A 766 1.80 19.34 -49.69
N TYR A 767 1.90 20.44 -48.94
CA TYR A 767 1.42 21.78 -49.35
C TYR A 767 2.51 22.83 -49.49
N LEU A 768 3.77 22.48 -49.22
CA LEU A 768 4.90 23.40 -49.30
C LEU A 768 5.34 23.60 -50.76
N GLY A 769 4.93 24.71 -51.39
CA GLY A 769 5.17 24.96 -52.82
C GLY A 769 6.61 25.28 -53.20
N GLN A 770 7.39 25.88 -52.33
CA GLN A 770 8.81 26.19 -52.51
C GLN A 770 9.58 25.92 -51.25
N ILE A 771 10.76 25.28 -51.40
CA ILE A 771 11.69 25.03 -50.32
C ILE A 771 12.90 25.92 -50.52
N VAL A 772 13.04 26.91 -49.65
CA VAL A 772 14.22 27.78 -49.59
C VAL A 772 14.87 27.59 -48.21
N PHE A 773 16.05 27.04 -48.18
CA PHE A 773 16.79 26.92 -46.96
C PHE A 773 17.33 28.25 -46.47
N PRO A 774 17.24 28.55 -45.17
CA PRO A 774 18.12 29.55 -44.57
C PRO A 774 19.57 29.06 -44.63
N LYS A 775 20.51 29.97 -44.50
CA LYS A 775 21.87 29.59 -44.24
C LYS A 775 21.95 29.02 -42.82
N ILE A 776 22.23 27.72 -42.69
CA ILE A 776 22.38 27.05 -41.39
C ILE A 776 23.89 26.79 -41.14
N ASN A 777 24.42 27.42 -40.11
CA ASN A 777 25.79 27.20 -39.65
C ASN A 777 25.81 26.10 -38.58
N SER A 778 26.07 24.86 -38.98
CA SER A 778 26.26 23.72 -38.08
C SER A 778 27.68 23.13 -38.24
N HIS A 779 28.24 22.69 -37.13
CA HIS A 779 29.52 21.98 -37.12
C HIS A 779 29.37 20.51 -36.67
N SER A 780 28.14 19.99 -36.63
CA SER A 780 27.83 18.67 -36.11
C SER A 780 26.83 17.88 -36.97
N LEU A 781 26.38 18.43 -38.08
CA LEU A 781 25.31 17.86 -38.90
C LEU A 781 25.77 16.60 -39.62
N THR A 782 25.19 15.47 -39.25
CA THR A 782 25.55 14.13 -39.74
C THR A 782 24.40 13.43 -40.46
N ASP A 783 23.13 13.81 -40.22
CA ASP A 783 21.94 13.09 -40.72
C ASP A 783 20.98 14.00 -41.47
N LEU A 784 20.77 13.73 -42.78
CA LEU A 784 19.76 14.32 -43.65
C LEU A 784 18.75 13.29 -44.17
N GLY A 785 18.65 12.13 -43.52
CA GLY A 785 17.79 11.06 -43.97
C GLY A 785 16.33 11.52 -44.07
N TYR A 786 15.63 11.14 -45.13
CA TYR A 786 14.19 11.42 -45.38
C TYR A 786 13.82 12.92 -45.38
N MET A 787 14.79 13.83 -45.45
CA MET A 787 14.60 15.26 -45.23
C MET A 787 13.48 15.87 -46.09
N PHE A 788 13.28 15.42 -47.31
CA PHE A 788 12.26 15.85 -48.26
C PHE A 788 11.30 14.74 -48.66
N SER A 789 11.43 13.59 -48.09
CA SER A 789 10.65 12.41 -48.44
C SER A 789 9.14 12.67 -48.43
N GLU A 790 8.44 12.13 -49.41
CA GLU A 790 6.97 12.17 -49.50
C GLU A 790 6.38 13.57 -49.57
N LEU A 791 7.08 14.54 -50.16
CA LEU A 791 6.53 15.85 -50.50
C LEU A 791 5.46 15.65 -51.56
N GLY A 792 4.18 15.69 -51.21
CA GLY A 792 3.09 15.53 -52.18
C GLY A 792 2.95 16.65 -53.20
N THR A 793 3.70 17.71 -53.06
CA THR A 793 3.81 18.84 -53.96
C THR A 793 5.08 18.73 -54.82
N ARG A 794 4.98 19.28 -56.03
CA ARG A 794 6.14 19.30 -56.92
C ARG A 794 7.22 20.23 -56.39
N ILE A 795 8.42 19.74 -56.19
CA ILE A 795 9.58 20.56 -55.86
C ILE A 795 9.89 21.44 -57.06
N THR A 796 9.64 22.76 -56.98
CA THR A 796 9.89 23.74 -58.06
C THR A 796 11.27 24.37 -57.98
N ARG A 797 11.91 24.33 -56.82
CA ARG A 797 13.27 24.80 -56.58
C ARG A 797 13.87 24.12 -55.36
N LEU A 798 15.16 23.77 -55.47
CA LEU A 798 15.95 23.21 -54.40
C LEU A 798 17.31 23.90 -54.40
N ASP A 799 17.70 24.45 -53.25
CA ASP A 799 18.95 25.21 -53.12
C ASP A 799 19.67 24.85 -51.79
N PHE A 800 20.79 24.18 -51.84
CA PHE A 800 21.59 23.76 -50.72
C PHE A 800 22.71 24.73 -50.35
N THR A 801 22.88 25.86 -51.08
CA THR A 801 24.02 26.76 -50.88
C THR A 801 24.13 27.34 -49.46
N GLY A 802 23.07 27.26 -48.67
CA GLY A 802 23.00 27.71 -47.27
C GLY A 802 23.34 26.66 -46.25
N LEU A 803 23.50 25.36 -46.61
CA LEU A 803 23.68 24.26 -45.70
C LEU A 803 25.06 23.65 -45.79
N ASP A 804 25.84 23.65 -44.71
CA ASP A 804 27.12 22.92 -44.64
C ASP A 804 26.86 21.42 -44.45
N THR A 805 27.10 20.65 -45.50
CA THR A 805 26.89 19.20 -45.52
C THR A 805 28.19 18.41 -45.42
N SER A 806 29.31 19.07 -45.16
CA SER A 806 30.63 18.45 -45.16
C SER A 806 30.83 17.31 -44.17
N LEU A 807 30.05 17.24 -43.13
CA LEU A 807 30.10 16.17 -42.11
C LEU A 807 28.98 15.13 -42.24
N VAL A 808 28.10 15.26 -43.21
CA VAL A 808 26.94 14.38 -43.37
C VAL A 808 27.38 12.96 -43.72
N GLU A 809 26.93 12.02 -42.92
CA GLU A 809 27.18 10.59 -43.09
C GLU A 809 25.94 9.82 -43.62
N ASN A 810 24.73 10.37 -43.42
CA ASN A 810 23.48 9.68 -43.75
C ASN A 810 22.57 10.56 -44.62
N THR A 811 22.21 10.05 -45.82
CA THR A 811 21.23 10.64 -46.76
C THR A 811 20.16 9.63 -47.13
N GLU A 812 19.90 8.63 -46.32
CA GLU A 812 18.89 7.60 -46.51
C GLU A 812 17.52 8.22 -46.84
N GLY A 813 16.91 7.77 -47.97
CA GLY A 813 15.56 8.17 -48.34
C GLY A 813 15.33 9.67 -48.57
N MET A 814 16.38 10.47 -48.69
CA MET A 814 16.29 11.95 -48.68
C MET A 814 15.27 12.54 -49.63
N PHE A 815 15.04 11.94 -50.81
CA PHE A 815 14.08 12.34 -51.85
C PHE A 815 13.13 11.21 -52.23
N THR A 816 12.89 10.31 -51.36
CA THR A 816 11.99 9.15 -51.57
C THR A 816 10.54 9.62 -51.84
N TYR A 817 9.92 9.13 -52.93
CA TYR A 817 8.58 9.47 -53.37
C TYR A 817 8.39 10.93 -53.80
N ASP A 818 9.45 11.63 -54.21
CA ASP A 818 9.39 13.03 -54.63
C ASP A 818 9.24 13.25 -56.15
N THR A 819 8.67 14.41 -56.49
CA THR A 819 8.51 14.89 -57.89
C THR A 819 9.22 16.23 -58.08
N PHE A 820 10.25 16.27 -58.88
CA PHE A 820 10.91 17.52 -59.28
C PHE A 820 10.22 18.14 -60.47
N ASP A 821 9.61 19.33 -60.32
CA ASP A 821 8.88 20.06 -61.37
C ASP A 821 9.73 21.20 -61.95
N PHE A 822 11.00 20.92 -62.16
CA PHE A 822 11.92 21.79 -62.89
C PHE A 822 12.92 20.94 -63.71
N ALA A 823 13.49 21.52 -64.72
CA ALA A 823 14.45 20.88 -65.58
C ALA A 823 15.54 21.89 -66.01
N PRO A 824 16.81 21.47 -66.10
CA PRO A 824 17.36 20.18 -65.75
C PRO A 824 17.44 20.01 -64.22
N VAL A 825 17.15 18.78 -63.68
CA VAL A 825 17.35 18.47 -62.29
C VAL A 825 18.81 18.11 -62.03
N LYS A 826 19.54 18.96 -61.31
CA LYS A 826 20.91 18.73 -60.91
C LYS A 826 20.96 18.77 -59.36
N ILE A 827 21.38 17.65 -58.75
CA ILE A 827 21.60 17.56 -57.33
C ILE A 827 23.08 17.66 -57.01
N ALA A 828 23.45 18.69 -56.24
CA ALA A 828 24.82 18.97 -55.89
C ALA A 828 24.95 19.57 -54.47
N PHE A 829 25.54 18.83 -53.56
CA PHE A 829 25.97 19.26 -52.24
C PHE A 829 27.13 18.39 -51.78
N ASP A 830 27.85 18.76 -50.74
CA ASP A 830 29.00 17.97 -50.27
C ASP A 830 28.54 16.68 -49.66
N THR A 831 28.85 15.56 -50.29
CA THR A 831 28.57 14.19 -49.85
C THR A 831 29.84 13.40 -49.60
N SER A 832 30.98 14.11 -49.41
CA SER A 832 32.28 13.46 -49.27
C SER A 832 32.41 12.53 -48.07
N ASN A 833 31.58 12.70 -47.03
CA ASN A 833 31.56 11.83 -45.83
C ASN A 833 30.36 10.91 -45.79
N VAL A 834 29.49 10.91 -46.79
CA VAL A 834 28.27 10.07 -46.77
C VAL A 834 28.64 8.60 -46.87
N LYS A 835 28.10 7.79 -45.95
CA LYS A 835 28.24 6.33 -45.86
C LYS A 835 26.96 5.61 -46.25
N ASN A 836 25.80 6.20 -45.96
CA ASN A 836 24.51 5.63 -46.26
C ASN A 836 23.71 6.49 -47.24
N MET A 837 23.47 5.95 -48.43
CA MET A 837 22.62 6.50 -49.50
C MET A 837 21.42 5.64 -49.79
N GLN A 838 21.07 4.69 -48.93
CA GLN A 838 19.92 3.77 -49.13
C GLN A 838 18.66 4.54 -49.50
N SER A 839 17.95 4.09 -50.53
CA SER A 839 16.67 4.64 -50.99
C SER A 839 16.64 6.16 -51.30
N MET A 840 17.82 6.83 -51.45
CA MET A 840 17.86 8.29 -51.52
C MET A 840 16.99 8.89 -52.61
N PHE A 841 16.79 8.24 -53.75
CA PHE A 841 15.94 8.65 -54.91
C PHE A 841 14.92 7.54 -55.22
N TYR A 842 14.53 6.74 -54.26
CA TYR A 842 13.54 5.68 -54.47
C TYR A 842 12.19 6.27 -54.86
N TYR A 843 11.58 5.75 -55.93
CA TYR A 843 10.28 6.22 -56.44
C TYR A 843 10.27 7.72 -56.87
N THR A 844 11.42 8.28 -57.23
CA THR A 844 11.57 9.69 -57.65
C THR A 844 11.15 9.89 -59.07
N THR A 845 10.56 11.08 -59.39
CA THR A 845 10.24 11.52 -60.75
C THR A 845 10.79 12.91 -61.02
N THR A 846 11.04 13.23 -62.32
CA THR A 846 11.43 14.58 -62.78
C THR A 846 10.54 15.01 -63.93
N GLN A 847 10.44 16.30 -64.18
CA GLN A 847 9.59 16.85 -65.25
C GLN A 847 9.97 16.33 -66.68
N ASP A 848 11.25 16.15 -66.96
CA ASP A 848 11.76 15.70 -68.26
C ASP A 848 12.33 14.27 -68.24
N GLY A 849 12.11 13.52 -67.12
CA GLY A 849 12.64 12.17 -66.96
C GLY A 849 14.13 12.10 -66.73
N THR A 850 14.86 13.21 -66.53
CA THR A 850 16.32 13.24 -66.42
C THR A 850 16.77 13.72 -65.05
N ILE A 851 17.87 13.13 -64.55
CA ILE A 851 18.54 13.57 -63.31
C ILE A 851 20.06 13.57 -63.44
N ASP A 852 20.71 14.67 -63.10
CA ASP A 852 22.16 14.84 -63.03
C ASP A 852 22.63 14.75 -61.61
N LEU A 853 23.34 13.64 -61.31
CA LEU A 853 23.88 13.33 -59.97
C LEU A 853 25.44 13.49 -59.96
N THR A 854 26.02 14.10 -61.01
CA THR A 854 27.46 14.29 -61.08
C THR A 854 28.05 15.21 -60.01
N GLY A 855 27.17 15.92 -59.28
CA GLY A 855 27.57 16.79 -58.16
C GLY A 855 27.74 16.04 -56.83
N LEU A 856 27.45 14.74 -56.77
CA LEU A 856 27.56 13.95 -55.56
C LEU A 856 28.87 13.17 -55.52
N ASN A 857 29.59 13.25 -54.42
CA ASN A 857 30.79 12.43 -54.13
C ASN A 857 30.37 11.17 -53.39
N VAL A 858 30.51 10.02 -54.01
CA VAL A 858 30.08 8.72 -53.40
C VAL A 858 31.26 7.85 -52.96
N SER A 859 32.48 8.37 -52.90
CA SER A 859 33.70 7.60 -52.66
C SER A 859 33.75 6.92 -51.28
N ASN A 860 33.01 7.45 -50.30
CA ASN A 860 32.92 6.88 -48.94
C ASN A 860 31.60 6.11 -48.68
N VAL A 861 30.71 6.02 -49.67
CA VAL A 861 29.42 5.36 -49.53
C VAL A 861 29.59 3.85 -49.41
N VAL A 862 28.95 3.25 -48.40
CA VAL A 862 29.00 1.81 -48.10
C VAL A 862 27.72 1.13 -48.61
N THR A 863 26.55 1.78 -48.44
CA THR A 863 25.27 1.21 -48.91
C THR A 863 24.54 2.18 -49.88
N MET A 864 24.15 1.62 -51.02
CA MET A 864 23.31 2.22 -52.05
C MET A 864 22.07 1.36 -52.33
N SER A 865 21.66 0.55 -51.37
CA SER A 865 20.47 -0.29 -51.54
C SER A 865 19.24 0.55 -51.89
N ASN A 866 18.49 0.15 -52.92
CA ASN A 866 17.30 0.85 -53.44
C ASN A 866 17.52 2.30 -53.90
N THR A 867 18.72 2.81 -53.99
CA THR A 867 19.00 4.23 -54.17
C THR A 867 18.26 4.87 -55.32
N LEU A 868 18.10 4.21 -56.46
CA LEU A 868 17.43 4.63 -57.68
C LEU A 868 16.29 3.70 -58.10
N GLY A 869 15.87 2.81 -57.15
CA GLY A 869 14.82 1.82 -57.39
C GLY A 869 13.46 2.43 -57.57
N SER A 870 12.62 1.75 -58.34
CA SER A 870 11.22 2.17 -58.65
C SER A 870 11.06 3.57 -59.18
N SER A 871 12.17 4.21 -59.67
CA SER A 871 12.12 5.57 -60.18
C SER A 871 11.46 5.65 -61.58
N TYR A 872 10.79 6.76 -61.85
CA TYR A 872 10.19 7.05 -63.19
C TYR A 872 11.16 7.85 -64.08
N LEU A 873 12.44 7.72 -63.81
CA LEU A 873 13.49 8.37 -64.59
C LEU A 873 13.76 7.64 -65.90
N GLU A 874 14.05 8.38 -66.96
CA GLU A 874 14.46 7.86 -68.29
C GLU A 874 16.00 7.88 -68.45
N VAL A 875 16.63 8.98 -67.94
CA VAL A 875 18.07 9.18 -68.01
C VAL A 875 18.67 9.58 -66.66
N ILE A 876 19.68 8.87 -66.22
CA ILE A 876 20.42 9.14 -64.98
C ILE A 876 21.90 9.38 -65.30
N ASP A 877 22.47 10.47 -64.79
CA ASP A 877 23.91 10.77 -64.96
C ASP A 877 24.66 10.55 -63.65
N LEU A 878 25.44 9.47 -63.60
CA LEU A 878 26.33 9.06 -62.51
C LEU A 878 27.81 9.31 -62.88
N THR A 879 28.10 10.13 -63.88
CA THR A 879 29.48 10.39 -64.30
C THR A 879 30.31 10.96 -63.15
N GLY A 880 31.42 10.32 -62.83
CA GLY A 880 32.29 10.70 -61.72
C GLY A 880 32.05 9.93 -60.41
N TRP A 881 31.04 9.11 -60.34
CA TRP A 881 30.82 8.28 -59.17
C TRP A 881 31.96 7.24 -58.98
N ASP A 882 32.66 7.32 -57.87
CA ASP A 882 33.62 6.31 -57.41
C ASP A 882 32.92 5.41 -56.39
N THR A 883 32.57 4.20 -56.82
CA THR A 883 31.84 3.23 -56.02
C THR A 883 32.74 2.19 -55.35
N SER A 884 34.06 2.49 -55.28
CA SER A 884 35.05 1.51 -54.75
C SER A 884 34.87 1.14 -53.28
N SER A 885 34.09 1.90 -52.52
CA SER A 885 33.79 1.62 -51.11
C SER A 885 32.44 0.90 -50.89
N VAL A 886 31.61 0.77 -51.93
CA VAL A 886 30.25 0.25 -51.81
C VAL A 886 30.27 -1.27 -51.59
N GLU A 887 29.54 -1.70 -50.54
CA GLU A 887 29.34 -3.11 -50.16
C GLU A 887 27.94 -3.64 -50.50
N ASP A 888 26.94 -2.72 -50.54
CA ASP A 888 25.53 -3.06 -50.78
C ASP A 888 24.93 -2.21 -51.87
N MET A 889 24.59 -2.85 -53.02
CA MET A 889 23.87 -2.29 -54.16
C MET A 889 22.53 -3.06 -54.41
N SER A 890 22.01 -3.78 -53.40
CA SER A 890 20.76 -4.53 -53.56
C SER A 890 19.63 -3.60 -54.01
N HIS A 891 18.87 -4.05 -55.02
CA HIS A 891 17.71 -3.31 -55.53
C HIS A 891 18.02 -1.90 -56.06
N MET A 892 19.26 -1.53 -56.36
CA MET A 892 19.64 -0.15 -56.68
C MET A 892 18.84 0.46 -57.83
N PHE A 893 18.51 -0.31 -58.88
CA PHE A 893 17.70 0.09 -60.03
C PHE A 893 16.39 -0.75 -60.17
N ASP A 894 16.02 -1.45 -59.16
CA ASP A 894 14.85 -2.33 -59.12
C ASP A 894 13.57 -1.60 -59.53
N TYR A 895 12.71 -2.26 -60.32
CA TYR A 895 11.45 -1.70 -60.87
C TYR A 895 11.56 -0.38 -61.64
N SER A 896 12.78 0.06 -62.05
CA SER A 896 12.99 1.27 -62.88
C SER A 896 12.64 0.98 -64.38
N ASN A 897 11.34 0.82 -64.63
CA ASN A 897 10.82 0.30 -65.94
C ASN A 897 10.75 1.35 -67.07
N ARG A 898 11.15 2.61 -66.81
CA ARG A 898 11.30 3.65 -67.80
C ARG A 898 12.77 4.01 -68.09
N LEU A 899 13.69 3.47 -67.29
CA LEU A 899 15.10 3.81 -67.37
C LEU A 899 15.69 3.29 -68.69
N ASN A 900 16.10 4.24 -69.55
CA ASN A 900 16.69 3.94 -70.87
C ASN A 900 18.23 4.05 -70.80
N THR A 901 18.77 5.08 -70.14
CA THR A 901 20.19 5.37 -70.17
C THR A 901 20.74 5.77 -68.79
N VAL A 902 21.81 5.11 -68.40
CA VAL A 902 22.62 5.52 -67.27
C VAL A 902 24.00 5.91 -67.78
N TYR A 903 24.34 7.15 -67.58
CA TYR A 903 25.71 7.62 -67.89
C TYR A 903 26.60 7.31 -66.68
N ALA A 904 27.77 6.69 -66.91
CA ALA A 904 28.74 6.41 -65.88
C ALA A 904 30.18 6.60 -66.35
N SER A 905 31.16 6.60 -65.49
CA SER A 905 32.61 6.63 -65.74
C SER A 905 33.27 5.33 -65.30
N ASP A 906 34.55 5.15 -65.66
CA ASP A 906 35.37 3.97 -65.32
C ASP A 906 35.56 3.80 -63.76
N SER A 907 35.27 4.85 -62.98
CA SER A 907 35.30 4.83 -61.51
C SER A 907 34.10 4.12 -60.89
N PHE A 908 33.02 3.87 -61.68
CA PHE A 908 31.90 3.02 -61.21
C PHE A 908 32.36 1.56 -61.22
N VAL A 909 32.68 1.02 -60.03
CA VAL A 909 33.17 -0.31 -59.84
C VAL A 909 32.38 -1.10 -58.78
N THR A 910 32.34 -2.42 -58.92
CA THR A 910 31.60 -3.32 -58.07
C THR A 910 32.46 -4.28 -57.23
N THR A 911 33.75 -3.89 -57.07
CA THR A 911 34.80 -4.80 -56.54
C THR A 911 34.59 -5.19 -55.07
N LYS A 912 33.90 -4.36 -54.24
CA LYS A 912 33.60 -4.65 -52.83
C LYS A 912 32.14 -5.06 -52.61
N VAL A 913 31.31 -5.01 -53.64
CA VAL A 913 29.89 -5.30 -53.50
C VAL A 913 29.69 -6.78 -53.14
N THR A 914 29.04 -7.01 -52.01
CA THR A 914 28.72 -8.34 -51.50
C THR A 914 27.21 -8.60 -51.50
N LYS A 915 26.38 -7.52 -51.51
CA LYS A 915 24.91 -7.59 -51.59
C LYS A 915 24.46 -6.86 -52.84
N PHE A 916 23.83 -7.61 -53.76
CA PHE A 916 23.38 -7.09 -55.07
C PHE A 916 22.08 -7.76 -55.55
N GLU A 917 21.37 -8.47 -54.69
CA GLU A 917 20.08 -9.06 -54.98
C GLU A 917 19.13 -8.05 -55.63
N GLY A 918 18.51 -8.41 -56.74
CA GLY A 918 17.55 -7.58 -57.44
C GLY A 918 18.08 -6.27 -58.00
N ILE A 919 19.41 -6.08 -58.14
CA ILE A 919 20.00 -4.79 -58.58
C ILE A 919 19.34 -4.20 -59.85
N PHE A 920 18.93 -5.06 -60.80
CA PHE A 920 18.23 -4.69 -62.03
C PHE A 920 16.88 -5.39 -62.20
N ASP A 921 16.26 -5.88 -61.13
CA ASP A 921 14.95 -6.55 -61.29
C ASP A 921 13.92 -5.63 -61.95
N ARG A 922 13.28 -6.11 -63.02
CA ARG A 922 12.32 -5.35 -63.80
C ARG A 922 12.82 -3.97 -64.31
N CYS A 923 14.12 -3.74 -64.44
CA CYS A 923 14.74 -2.54 -64.98
C CYS A 923 14.85 -2.65 -66.51
N THR A 924 14.63 -1.54 -67.22
CA THR A 924 14.66 -1.53 -68.69
C THR A 924 15.99 -0.96 -69.24
N VAL A 925 16.94 -0.55 -68.44
CA VAL A 925 18.20 0.04 -68.85
C VAL A 925 18.97 -0.85 -69.83
N ALA A 926 19.55 -0.23 -70.87
CA ALA A 926 20.40 -0.91 -71.82
C ALA A 926 21.68 -0.08 -72.07
N GLY A 927 22.79 -0.80 -72.24
CA GLY A 927 24.04 -0.18 -72.58
C GLY A 927 24.09 0.35 -74.03
N ALA A 928 25.11 1.13 -74.31
CA ALA A 928 25.28 1.74 -75.65
C ALA A 928 25.30 0.74 -76.85
N LEU A 929 25.69 -0.50 -76.57
CA LEU A 929 25.69 -1.60 -77.57
C LEU A 929 24.43 -2.51 -77.44
N GLY A 930 23.44 -2.13 -76.57
CA GLY A 930 22.21 -2.86 -76.42
C GLY A 930 22.23 -3.98 -75.41
N THR A 931 23.27 -4.05 -74.58
CA THR A 931 23.40 -5.02 -73.52
C THR A 931 22.34 -4.81 -72.43
N ARG A 932 21.64 -5.86 -71.99
CA ARG A 932 20.72 -5.88 -70.85
C ARG A 932 21.18 -6.84 -69.79
N ALA A 933 21.01 -6.48 -68.53
CA ALA A 933 21.36 -7.30 -67.37
C ALA A 933 20.24 -8.30 -67.01
N SER A 934 20.59 -9.36 -66.31
CA SER A 934 19.67 -10.16 -65.53
C SER A 934 19.32 -9.42 -64.23
N SER A 935 18.29 -9.89 -63.50
CA SER A 935 17.85 -9.30 -62.22
C SER A 935 19.02 -9.03 -61.26
N ASP A 936 19.88 -10.02 -61.04
CA ASP A 936 21.02 -9.97 -60.12
C ASP A 936 22.36 -9.83 -60.85
N GLY A 937 22.35 -9.28 -62.09
CA GLY A 937 23.54 -9.19 -62.98
C GLY A 937 24.51 -8.08 -62.57
N ILE A 938 25.14 -8.18 -61.41
CA ILE A 938 26.09 -7.19 -60.88
C ILE A 938 27.30 -6.98 -61.83
N GLU A 939 27.66 -8.02 -62.60
CA GLU A 939 28.72 -7.98 -63.63
C GLU A 939 28.41 -7.07 -64.82
N TYR A 940 27.13 -6.73 -65.01
CA TYR A 940 26.69 -5.80 -66.04
C TYR A 940 26.64 -4.33 -65.51
N ALA A 941 26.84 -4.09 -64.21
CA ALA A 941 26.89 -2.74 -63.64
C ALA A 941 28.19 -1.97 -63.99
N ARG A 942 28.41 -1.75 -65.29
CA ARG A 942 29.60 -1.14 -65.89
C ARG A 942 29.28 -0.55 -67.23
N ILE A 943 30.18 0.23 -67.83
CA ILE A 943 30.07 0.75 -69.19
C ILE A 943 30.04 -0.40 -70.19
N ASP A 944 29.12 -0.29 -71.18
CA ASP A 944 28.96 -1.22 -72.28
C ASP A 944 29.98 -0.96 -73.35
N GLU A 945 31.02 -1.82 -73.50
CA GLU A 945 32.13 -1.71 -74.41
C GLU A 945 32.31 -3.01 -75.19
N PRO A 946 32.89 -2.98 -76.41
CA PRO A 946 33.21 -4.20 -77.12
C PRO A 946 34.03 -5.18 -76.32
N GLY A 947 33.47 -6.39 -76.13
CA GLY A 947 34.09 -7.44 -75.33
C GLY A 947 33.94 -7.34 -73.78
N LYS A 948 33.27 -6.27 -73.31
CA LYS A 948 32.95 -6.05 -71.91
C LYS A 948 31.49 -5.57 -71.80
N PRO A 949 30.53 -6.51 -71.94
CA PRO A 949 29.09 -6.14 -71.90
C PRO A 949 28.73 -5.45 -70.57
N GLY A 950 28.00 -4.35 -70.64
CA GLY A 950 27.51 -3.58 -69.47
C GLY A 950 26.24 -2.86 -69.85
N VAL A 951 25.49 -2.34 -68.84
CA VAL A 951 24.23 -1.61 -69.07
C VAL A 951 24.40 -0.09 -69.00
N PHE A 952 25.60 0.38 -68.71
CA PHE A 952 25.88 1.83 -68.61
C PHE A 952 26.49 2.38 -69.90
N THR A 953 26.23 3.61 -70.14
CA THR A 953 26.75 4.35 -71.31
C THR A 953 27.81 5.38 -70.92
N LYS A 954 28.91 5.47 -71.63
CA LYS A 954 29.91 6.52 -71.34
C LYS A 954 29.36 7.85 -71.94
N LYS A 955 29.38 8.89 -71.13
CA LYS A 955 28.91 10.20 -71.58
C LYS A 955 29.76 10.71 -72.70
N PRO A 956 29.21 11.20 -73.82
CA PRO A 956 29.95 11.71 -75.00
C PRO A 956 30.91 12.85 -74.67
#